data_6ea0a2d88acb2370e9504a5259ad1495
#
_entry.id   6ea0a2d88acb2370e9504a5259ad1495
#
_cell.length_a   1.000
_cell.length_b   1.000
_cell.length_c   1.000
_cell.angle_alpha   90.00
_cell.angle_beta   90.00
_cell.angle_gamma   90.00
#
_symmetry.space_group_name_H-M   'P 1'
#
loop_
_entity.id
_entity.type
_entity.pdbx_description
1 polymer ?
#
loop_
_entity_poly.entity_id
_entity_poly.type
_entity_poly.pdbx_seq_one_letter_code
_entity_poly.pdbx_strand_id
1 'polypeptide(L)'
;MHVIPRFRLGTALALALAGTSAHAAPVPIEDLARLPALQSVSMSPDGKHLVALIPSPANPEETALASWDTDSLSGGPKVVTPSGDRMKFIAAAALKSDRILAVGRQEWTGQLGGCGEGSVSGATKTFVVKTYLTDTTQKDFGEAFADNTRKLGVSEQTQRCLELGGTASLVNMLPLDPDRVIIRQLSEISLTANYYLYNLKTKETELLFRGGTRAQPALFDARTGKVLAKAQIEPVSGDYEQQVLILDPSSGQFVLQKPLLSKLSNRHSVELAGVDDATGKYYILTDLFSDKVQVHLYDAKLQKFDPEPVLANPNFSIASLVFSTQPKTFNQVVGFTIDGPSAQTVYVDPTLKSIQDTLKQAAGGRQVEIARYNDDFSRILFRAVGPDAPTSYFLLLDRKNVVSLGSERPWIAKGATGEERWVTYKARDGREIPAILDLPQGWKDGDPAPPAIVNPHGGPWARDYVQWDASGWIALLTSRGYAVLRPQYRGSSGLGRELWIAGDREWGQKMSDDNDDGAAWLVSQGFAARDRIAIFGYSYGGFAAAAATVRPNSPYQCAIAGAPVTDLARLGTSWSDNRLQRILQGQTVKGMDPMRNTASANIPVMLFVGDRDVRTPSFHAQGFYDAVKGKVPAKFHLIADQQHSMPWYPRQQRETLGLIESFLKNDCGPGGL
;
A
#
# COMPACT_ATOMS: atom_id res chain seq x y z
N MET A 1 63.36 -68.71 -0.33
CA MET A 1 62.01 -69.30 -0.44
C MET A 1 61.04 -68.39 0.36
N HIS A 2 60.45 -67.46 -0.25
CA HIS A 2 59.30 -66.76 0.35
C HIS A 2 58.39 -66.31 -0.82
N VAL A 3 57.19 -66.82 -0.81
CA VAL A 3 56.12 -66.61 -1.85
C VAL A 3 55.45 -65.31 -1.56
N ILE A 4 55.34 -64.45 -2.59
CA ILE A 4 54.58 -63.19 -2.59
C ILE A 4 53.22 -63.47 -3.27
N PRO A 5 52.04 -63.16 -2.66
CA PRO A 5 50.78 -63.29 -3.30
C PRO A 5 50.46 -62.04 -4.14
N ARG A 6 49.95 -62.29 -5.36
CA ARG A 6 49.46 -61.26 -6.30
C ARG A 6 48.11 -60.65 -5.83
N PHE A 7 48.07 -59.34 -5.68
CA PHE A 7 46.83 -58.59 -5.48
C PHE A 7 46.18 -58.36 -6.85
N ARG A 8 44.91 -58.74 -6.95
CA ARG A 8 44.04 -58.40 -8.06
C ARG A 8 43.53 -56.95 -7.90
N LEU A 9 43.70 -56.09 -8.94
CA LEU A 9 43.04 -54.82 -9.08
C LEU A 9 41.52 -55.04 -9.25
N GLY A 10 40.74 -54.61 -8.26
CA GLY A 10 39.29 -54.46 -8.39
C GLY A 10 38.98 -53.10 -8.96
N THR A 11 38.29 -53.08 -10.11
CA THR A 11 37.75 -51.85 -10.72
C THR A 11 36.67 -51.26 -9.82
N ALA A 12 36.94 -50.10 -9.19
CA ALA A 12 35.95 -49.36 -8.45
C ALA A 12 35.08 -48.56 -9.47
N LEU A 13 33.83 -48.97 -9.57
CA LEU A 13 32.79 -48.22 -10.30
C LEU A 13 32.41 -47.00 -9.46
N ALA A 14 32.84 -45.81 -9.89
CA ALA A 14 32.41 -44.56 -9.29
C ALA A 14 30.96 -44.31 -9.70
N LEU A 15 29.99 -44.56 -8.80
CA LEU A 15 28.63 -44.01 -8.93
C LEU A 15 28.71 -42.50 -8.75
N ALA A 16 28.53 -41.75 -9.84
CA ALA A 16 28.24 -40.35 -9.77
C ALA A 16 26.82 -40.20 -9.16
N LEU A 17 26.76 -39.89 -7.87
CA LEU A 17 25.57 -39.36 -7.24
C LEU A 17 25.30 -37.97 -7.88
N ALA A 18 24.42 -37.92 -8.88
CA ALA A 18 23.78 -36.72 -9.30
C ALA A 18 22.99 -36.19 -8.08
N GLY A 19 23.56 -35.24 -7.38
CA GLY A 19 22.85 -34.52 -6.32
C GLY A 19 21.66 -33.78 -6.94
N THR A 20 20.50 -34.38 -6.84
CA THR A 20 19.26 -33.63 -7.02
C THR A 20 19.20 -32.62 -5.89
N SER A 21 19.44 -31.36 -6.21
CA SER A 21 19.13 -30.24 -5.32
C SER A 21 17.67 -30.44 -4.92
N ALA A 22 17.42 -30.83 -3.68
CA ALA A 22 16.07 -30.89 -3.15
C ALA A 22 15.53 -29.45 -3.14
N HIS A 23 14.79 -29.08 -4.17
CA HIS A 23 14.01 -27.82 -4.15
C HIS A 23 13.06 -27.94 -2.95
N ALA A 24 13.05 -26.94 -2.09
CA ALA A 24 12.07 -26.88 -1.03
C ALA A 24 10.66 -26.94 -1.63
N ALA A 25 9.74 -27.59 -0.94
CA ALA A 25 8.37 -27.72 -1.42
C ALA A 25 7.73 -26.32 -1.63
N PRO A 26 6.91 -26.15 -2.68
CA PRO A 26 6.19 -24.90 -2.92
C PRO A 26 5.38 -24.50 -1.68
N VAL A 27 5.30 -23.19 -1.41
CA VAL A 27 4.48 -22.68 -0.30
C VAL A 27 3.01 -23.04 -0.56
N PRO A 28 2.34 -23.76 0.37
CA PRO A 28 0.94 -24.16 0.19
C PRO A 28 0.03 -22.92 0.02
N ILE A 29 -0.95 -23.00 -0.87
CA ILE A 29 -1.93 -21.93 -1.06
C ILE A 29 -2.65 -21.63 0.26
N GLU A 30 -2.96 -22.66 1.06
CA GLU A 30 -3.58 -22.49 2.37
C GLU A 30 -2.74 -21.61 3.30
N ASP A 31 -1.43 -21.75 3.30
CA ASP A 31 -0.51 -20.96 4.10
C ASP A 31 -0.42 -19.49 3.65
N LEU A 32 -0.67 -19.22 2.37
CA LEU A 32 -0.76 -17.86 1.83
C LEU A 32 -2.14 -17.24 2.06
N ALA A 33 -3.19 -18.04 2.08
CA ALA A 33 -4.57 -17.58 2.14
C ALA A 33 -5.10 -17.36 3.55
N ARG A 34 -4.69 -18.16 4.52
CA ARG A 34 -5.19 -18.02 5.90
C ARG A 34 -4.82 -16.67 6.52
N LEU A 35 -5.63 -16.21 7.46
CA LEU A 35 -5.39 -14.95 8.15
C LEU A 35 -4.00 -14.93 8.81
N PRO A 36 -3.31 -13.79 8.81
CA PRO A 36 -2.09 -13.62 9.59
C PRO A 36 -2.33 -13.91 11.08
N ALA A 37 -1.34 -14.50 11.75
CA ALA A 37 -1.40 -14.75 13.19
C ALA A 37 -1.46 -13.45 14.01
N LEU A 38 -0.83 -12.40 13.49
CA LEU A 38 -0.85 -11.04 14.05
C LEU A 38 -1.00 -10.02 12.91
N GLN A 39 -1.85 -9.01 13.10
CA GLN A 39 -2.04 -7.89 12.19
C GLN A 39 -2.25 -6.61 12.97
N SER A 40 -1.93 -5.46 12.38
CA SER A 40 -2.20 -4.14 12.97
C SER A 40 -1.64 -3.99 14.39
N VAL A 41 -0.47 -4.55 14.68
CA VAL A 41 0.12 -4.46 16.01
C VAL A 41 0.50 -3.02 16.31
N SER A 42 -0.02 -2.48 17.40
CA SER A 42 0.26 -1.13 17.88
C SER A 42 0.39 -1.09 19.40
N MET A 43 1.04 -0.06 19.92
CA MET A 43 1.27 0.14 21.36
C MET A 43 0.63 1.44 21.81
N SER A 44 0.06 1.45 23.01
CA SER A 44 -0.45 2.67 23.64
C SER A 44 0.69 3.69 23.86
N PRO A 45 0.39 5.02 23.90
CA PRO A 45 1.42 6.04 24.10
C PRO A 45 2.23 5.89 25.37
N ASP A 46 1.60 5.41 26.45
CA ASP A 46 2.26 5.15 27.74
C ASP A 46 3.06 3.82 27.77
N GLY A 47 3.00 3.05 26.68
CA GLY A 47 3.70 1.78 26.54
C GLY A 47 3.11 0.60 27.32
N LYS A 48 1.93 0.75 27.96
CA LYS A 48 1.36 -0.29 28.84
C LYS A 48 0.59 -1.37 28.12
N HIS A 49 0.00 -1.05 26.97
CA HIS A 49 -0.87 -1.97 26.23
C HIS A 49 -0.43 -2.12 24.80
N LEU A 50 -0.45 -3.36 24.32
CA LEU A 50 -0.40 -3.71 22.89
C LEU A 50 -1.80 -4.03 22.42
N VAL A 51 -2.08 -3.69 21.17
CA VAL A 51 -3.33 -3.98 20.47
C VAL A 51 -3.01 -4.65 19.15
N ALA A 52 -3.77 -5.65 18.76
CA ALA A 52 -3.64 -6.29 17.45
C ALA A 52 -4.96 -6.91 16.99
N LEU A 53 -5.02 -7.27 15.72
CA LEU A 53 -5.96 -8.26 15.22
C LEU A 53 -5.29 -9.63 15.18
N ILE A 54 -6.02 -10.64 15.63
CA ILE A 54 -5.61 -12.05 15.60
C ILE A 54 -6.73 -12.88 14.95
N PRO A 55 -6.48 -14.09 14.45
CA PRO A 55 -7.54 -15.03 14.13
C PRO A 55 -8.41 -15.29 15.37
N SER A 56 -9.73 -15.28 15.20
CA SER A 56 -10.66 -15.53 16.29
C SER A 56 -10.49 -16.99 16.79
N PRO A 57 -10.38 -17.23 18.11
CA PRO A 57 -10.35 -18.59 18.64
C PRO A 57 -11.60 -19.43 18.31
N ALA A 58 -12.74 -18.76 18.11
CA ALA A 58 -13.99 -19.42 17.76
C ALA A 58 -14.10 -19.76 16.26
N ASN A 59 -13.49 -18.92 15.39
CA ASN A 59 -13.49 -19.13 13.95
C ASN A 59 -12.19 -18.53 13.34
N PRO A 60 -11.20 -19.36 12.99
CA PRO A 60 -9.91 -18.89 12.48
C PRO A 60 -9.98 -18.21 11.10
N GLU A 61 -11.10 -18.29 10.40
CA GLU A 61 -11.37 -17.53 9.16
C GLU A 61 -11.78 -16.07 9.43
N GLU A 62 -11.94 -15.69 10.70
CA GLU A 62 -12.37 -14.37 11.13
C GLU A 62 -11.37 -13.73 12.08
N THR A 63 -11.31 -12.41 12.09
CA THR A 63 -10.45 -11.65 12.99
C THR A 63 -11.13 -11.39 14.32
N ALA A 64 -10.33 -11.27 15.37
CA ALA A 64 -10.73 -10.75 16.67
C ALA A 64 -9.79 -9.61 17.07
N LEU A 65 -10.34 -8.58 17.72
CA LEU A 65 -9.56 -7.54 18.39
C LEU A 65 -8.97 -8.12 19.69
N ALA A 66 -7.67 -7.97 19.87
CA ALA A 66 -6.97 -8.47 21.03
C ALA A 66 -6.05 -7.42 21.65
N SER A 67 -5.77 -7.55 22.94
CA SER A 67 -4.81 -6.72 23.65
C SER A 67 -3.92 -7.54 24.59
N TRP A 68 -2.74 -6.98 24.91
CA TRP A 68 -1.81 -7.48 25.92
C TRP A 68 -1.46 -6.36 26.88
N ASP A 69 -1.12 -6.75 28.09
CA ASP A 69 -0.39 -5.91 29.03
C ASP A 69 1.12 -6.12 28.78
N THR A 70 1.88 -5.04 28.57
CA THR A 70 3.32 -5.11 28.30
C THR A 70 4.13 -5.57 29.51
N ASP A 71 3.58 -5.46 30.72
CA ASP A 71 4.19 -5.96 31.95
C ASP A 71 3.89 -7.45 32.18
N SER A 72 2.98 -8.06 31.40
CA SER A 72 2.54 -9.44 31.54
C SER A 72 2.39 -10.17 30.19
N LEU A 73 3.45 -10.18 29.37
CA LEU A 73 3.44 -10.73 28.01
C LEU A 73 3.27 -12.25 27.96
N SER A 74 3.65 -12.97 29.01
CA SER A 74 3.61 -14.44 29.08
C SER A 74 2.19 -15.04 28.94
N GLY A 75 1.16 -14.25 29.24
CA GLY A 75 -0.24 -14.64 29.10
C GLY A 75 -0.76 -14.61 27.66
N GLY A 76 0.03 -14.10 26.72
CA GLY A 76 -0.39 -13.90 25.32
C GLY A 76 -1.51 -12.88 25.15
N PRO A 77 -2.00 -12.68 23.91
CA PRO A 77 -3.08 -11.77 23.61
C PRO A 77 -4.42 -12.26 24.19
N LYS A 78 -5.15 -11.35 24.81
CA LYS A 78 -6.52 -11.58 25.28
C LYS A 78 -7.50 -10.96 24.29
N VAL A 79 -8.49 -11.73 23.87
CA VAL A 79 -9.57 -11.23 23.01
C VAL A 79 -10.34 -10.14 23.76
N VAL A 80 -10.37 -8.94 23.20
CA VAL A 80 -11.20 -7.83 23.65
C VAL A 80 -12.59 -7.99 23.07
N THR A 81 -12.66 -8.19 21.74
CA THR A 81 -13.95 -8.38 21.05
C THR A 81 -13.75 -9.21 19.78
N PRO A 82 -14.55 -10.27 19.53
CA PRO A 82 -14.54 -10.97 18.27
C PRO A 82 -15.24 -10.14 17.18
N SER A 83 -14.99 -10.48 15.92
CA SER A 83 -15.85 -10.02 14.83
C SER A 83 -17.27 -10.53 15.02
N GLY A 84 -18.26 -9.71 14.66
CA GLY A 84 -19.66 -10.12 14.63
C GLY A 84 -20.01 -10.85 13.32
N ASP A 85 -21.26 -11.36 13.23
CA ASP A 85 -21.73 -12.09 12.04
C ASP A 85 -21.62 -11.27 10.76
N ARG A 86 -21.93 -9.99 10.82
CA ARG A 86 -21.90 -9.08 9.67
C ARG A 86 -20.68 -8.15 9.64
N MET A 87 -20.10 -7.82 10.78
CA MET A 87 -19.02 -6.86 10.89
C MET A 87 -17.71 -7.60 11.18
N LYS A 88 -16.73 -7.46 10.29
CA LYS A 88 -15.39 -8.06 10.42
C LYS A 88 -14.36 -6.97 10.65
N PHE A 89 -13.54 -7.10 11.68
CA PHE A 89 -12.42 -6.19 11.91
C PHE A 89 -11.36 -6.36 10.83
N ILE A 90 -10.89 -5.24 10.27
CA ILE A 90 -9.86 -5.20 9.21
C ILE A 90 -8.63 -4.38 9.61
N ALA A 91 -8.73 -3.54 10.64
CA ALA A 91 -7.61 -2.81 11.23
C ALA A 91 -7.90 -2.46 12.69
N ALA A 92 -6.86 -2.27 13.48
CA ALA A 92 -6.94 -1.78 14.85
C ALA A 92 -5.70 -0.95 15.21
N ALA A 93 -5.85 0.00 16.12
CA ALA A 93 -4.74 0.80 16.65
C ALA A 93 -5.00 1.25 18.09
N ALA A 94 -3.96 1.30 18.91
CA ALA A 94 -3.99 1.99 20.18
C ALA A 94 -4.01 3.50 19.89
N LEU A 95 -5.11 4.17 20.22
CA LEU A 95 -5.32 5.59 19.93
C LEU A 95 -4.71 6.47 21.02
N LYS A 96 -5.07 6.21 22.27
CA LYS A 96 -4.56 6.86 23.50
C LYS A 96 -4.22 5.76 24.51
N SER A 97 -3.82 6.12 25.71
CA SER A 97 -3.42 5.15 26.74
C SER A 97 -4.53 4.14 27.06
N ASP A 98 -5.78 4.58 27.04
CA ASP A 98 -6.94 3.77 27.39
C ASP A 98 -7.95 3.58 26.24
N ARG A 99 -7.62 3.98 25.01
CA ARG A 99 -8.54 3.92 23.85
C ARG A 99 -7.97 3.14 22.69
N ILE A 100 -8.82 2.32 22.11
CA ILE A 100 -8.55 1.53 20.92
C ILE A 100 -9.48 2.00 19.81
N LEU A 101 -8.90 2.27 18.65
CA LEU A 101 -9.62 2.50 17.40
C LEU A 101 -9.64 1.20 16.62
N ALA A 102 -10.82 0.72 16.24
CA ALA A 102 -10.97 -0.48 15.40
C ALA A 102 -11.75 -0.12 14.14
N VAL A 103 -11.34 -0.67 13.01
CA VAL A 103 -12.03 -0.49 11.73
C VAL A 103 -12.75 -1.78 11.40
N GLY A 104 -14.07 -1.69 11.25
CA GLY A 104 -14.93 -2.80 10.89
C GLY A 104 -15.45 -2.66 9.46
N ARG A 105 -15.43 -3.77 8.71
CA ARG A 105 -16.05 -3.90 7.40
C ARG A 105 -17.33 -4.71 7.57
N GLN A 106 -18.46 -4.17 7.10
CA GLN A 106 -19.76 -4.80 7.18
C GLN A 106 -20.30 -5.10 5.80
N GLU A 107 -20.76 -6.33 5.59
CA GLU A 107 -21.48 -6.70 4.36
C GLU A 107 -22.82 -5.98 4.30
N TRP A 108 -23.09 -5.35 3.19
CA TRP A 108 -24.39 -4.76 2.90
C TRP A 108 -25.19 -5.69 2.01
N THR A 109 -26.36 -6.14 2.49
CA THR A 109 -27.22 -7.09 1.78
C THR A 109 -28.32 -6.43 0.95
N GLY A 110 -28.54 -5.12 1.12
CA GLY A 110 -29.51 -4.35 0.35
C GLY A 110 -28.95 -3.80 -0.95
N GLN A 111 -29.81 -3.38 -1.86
CA GLN A 111 -29.40 -2.52 -2.97
C GLN A 111 -29.00 -1.18 -2.36
N LEU A 112 -27.74 -0.79 -2.56
CA LEU A 112 -27.24 0.51 -2.10
C LEU A 112 -27.79 1.68 -2.90
N GLY A 113 -28.57 1.41 -3.94
CA GLY A 113 -29.35 2.40 -4.66
C GLY A 113 -28.57 3.65 -5.07
N GLY A 114 -27.27 3.53 -5.40
CA GLY A 114 -26.39 4.65 -5.69
C GLY A 114 -25.44 5.08 -4.58
N CYS A 115 -25.34 4.34 -3.46
CA CYS A 115 -24.27 4.51 -2.49
C CYS A 115 -23.06 3.67 -2.92
N GLY A 116 -22.13 4.22 -3.62
CA GLY A 116 -20.90 3.54 -4.04
C GLY A 116 -19.90 4.56 -4.53
N GLU A 117 -18.68 4.13 -4.79
CA GLU A 117 -17.69 4.92 -5.49
C GLU A 117 -18.21 5.18 -6.92
N GLY A 118 -18.90 6.30 -7.08
CA GLY A 118 -19.48 6.73 -8.33
C GLY A 118 -20.76 6.03 -8.76
N SER A 119 -21.52 6.71 -9.60
CA SER A 119 -22.71 6.20 -10.27
C SER A 119 -22.34 5.20 -11.38
N VAL A 120 -21.60 4.13 -11.05
CA VAL A 120 -21.35 3.08 -12.03
C VAL A 120 -22.59 2.21 -12.10
N SER A 121 -23.28 2.28 -13.23
CA SER A 121 -24.42 1.44 -13.53
C SER A 121 -24.04 -0.03 -13.38
N GLY A 122 -24.70 -0.76 -12.49
CA GLY A 122 -24.51 -2.19 -12.30
C GLY A 122 -23.83 -2.64 -11.01
N ALA A 123 -23.14 -1.78 -10.26
CA ALA A 123 -22.61 -2.14 -8.95
C ALA A 123 -23.72 -2.08 -7.88
N THR A 124 -24.29 -3.21 -7.54
CA THR A 124 -25.43 -3.30 -6.60
C THR A 124 -25.04 -3.74 -5.20
N LYS A 125 -23.82 -4.23 -5.03
CA LYS A 125 -23.30 -4.75 -3.77
C LYS A 125 -22.02 -4.03 -3.38
N THR A 126 -21.85 -3.70 -2.11
CA THR A 126 -20.57 -3.16 -1.57
C THR A 126 -20.41 -3.53 -0.11
N PHE A 127 -19.31 -3.10 0.48
CA PHE A 127 -19.12 -3.12 1.93
C PHE A 127 -19.27 -1.72 2.49
N VAL A 128 -19.75 -1.66 3.73
CA VAL A 128 -19.70 -0.47 4.56
C VAL A 128 -18.51 -0.61 5.50
N VAL A 129 -17.67 0.42 5.55
CA VAL A 129 -16.53 0.47 6.47
C VAL A 129 -16.82 1.53 7.52
N LYS A 130 -16.79 1.13 8.79
CA LYS A 130 -16.97 2.03 9.93
C LYS A 130 -15.84 1.91 10.92
N THR A 131 -15.60 2.99 11.62
CA THR A 131 -14.60 3.06 12.67
C THR A 131 -15.29 3.02 14.04
N TYR A 132 -14.74 2.25 14.95
CA TYR A 132 -15.24 2.05 16.30
C TYR A 132 -14.20 2.46 17.33
N LEU A 133 -14.68 3.00 18.46
CA LEU A 133 -13.88 3.22 19.64
C LEU A 133 -14.26 2.19 20.71
N THR A 134 -13.24 1.69 21.42
CA THR A 134 -13.39 0.84 22.58
C THR A 134 -12.21 1.03 23.54
N ASP A 135 -12.21 0.30 24.63
CA ASP A 135 -11.09 0.16 25.56
C ASP A 135 -10.68 -1.32 25.67
N THR A 136 -9.65 -1.61 26.47
CA THR A 136 -9.17 -2.99 26.69
C THR A 136 -10.16 -3.87 27.43
N THR A 137 -11.22 -3.29 28.04
CA THR A 137 -12.26 -3.98 28.80
C THR A 137 -13.60 -4.08 28.08
N GLN A 138 -13.70 -3.49 26.88
CA GLN A 138 -14.92 -3.43 26.05
C GLN A 138 -16.10 -2.69 26.71
N LYS A 139 -15.86 -1.89 27.74
CA LYS A 139 -16.94 -1.18 28.46
C LYS A 139 -17.57 -0.04 27.67
N ASP A 140 -16.85 0.53 26.72
CA ASP A 140 -17.28 1.70 25.95
C ASP A 140 -17.13 1.44 24.44
N PHE A 141 -17.74 0.34 23.94
CA PHE A 141 -17.72 0.02 22.52
C PHE A 141 -18.81 0.81 21.79
N GLY A 142 -18.42 1.56 20.75
CA GLY A 142 -19.36 2.32 19.92
C GLY A 142 -18.73 2.84 18.65
N GLU A 143 -19.57 3.35 17.75
CA GLU A 143 -19.11 4.01 16.52
C GLU A 143 -18.24 5.23 16.87
N ALA A 144 -17.06 5.32 16.27
CA ALA A 144 -16.14 6.43 16.50
C ALA A 144 -16.69 7.71 15.87
N PHE A 145 -16.68 8.80 16.65
CA PHE A 145 -17.04 10.13 16.16
C PHE A 145 -18.44 10.19 15.53
N ALA A 146 -19.40 9.40 16.04
CA ALA A 146 -20.73 9.29 15.50
C ALA A 146 -21.38 10.68 15.31
N ASP A 147 -21.93 10.88 14.12
CA ASP A 147 -22.62 12.11 13.74
C ASP A 147 -24.03 11.75 13.25
N ASN A 148 -25.01 11.96 14.10
CA ASN A 148 -26.41 11.68 13.82
C ASN A 148 -27.15 12.90 13.22
N THR A 149 -26.43 13.95 12.85
CA THR A 149 -27.03 15.17 12.32
C THR A 149 -27.50 14.97 10.87
N ARG A 150 -28.76 15.35 10.61
CA ARG A 150 -29.28 15.35 9.25
C ARG A 150 -28.57 16.44 8.43
N LYS A 151 -28.06 16.04 7.27
CA LYS A 151 -27.43 16.98 6.34
C LYS A 151 -28.51 17.68 5.50
N LEU A 152 -28.45 19.00 5.45
CA LEU A 152 -29.42 19.82 4.69
C LEU A 152 -29.06 19.85 3.21
N GLY A 153 -30.09 19.93 2.37
CA GLY A 153 -29.90 20.06 0.92
C GLY A 153 -29.44 18.77 0.20
N VAL A 154 -29.46 17.63 0.88
CA VAL A 154 -29.17 16.32 0.27
C VAL A 154 -30.44 15.47 0.17
N SER A 155 -30.49 14.58 -0.83
CA SER A 155 -31.58 13.63 -0.95
C SER A 155 -31.57 12.62 0.22
N GLU A 156 -32.74 12.03 0.51
CA GLU A 156 -32.81 10.96 1.52
C GLU A 156 -31.86 9.79 1.21
N GLN A 157 -31.66 9.49 -0.07
CA GLN A 157 -30.73 8.48 -0.52
C GLN A 157 -29.30 8.87 -0.17
N THR A 158 -28.88 10.10 -0.45
CA THR A 158 -27.55 10.59 -0.09
C THR A 158 -27.35 10.58 1.43
N GLN A 159 -28.37 11.00 2.19
CA GLN A 159 -28.32 10.95 3.65
C GLN A 159 -28.09 9.52 4.16
N ARG A 160 -28.82 8.53 3.65
CA ARG A 160 -28.60 7.10 3.98
C ARG A 160 -27.20 6.63 3.63
N CYS A 161 -26.66 7.05 2.48
CA CYS A 161 -25.30 6.69 2.10
C CYS A 161 -24.25 7.24 3.06
N LEU A 162 -24.44 8.48 3.52
CA LEU A 162 -23.55 9.13 4.50
C LEU A 162 -23.61 8.42 5.85
N GLU A 163 -24.79 8.04 6.32
CA GLU A 163 -24.98 7.29 7.57
C GLU A 163 -24.31 5.91 7.51
N LEU A 164 -24.36 5.24 6.36
CA LEU A 164 -23.72 3.95 6.15
C LEU A 164 -22.19 4.04 6.15
N GLY A 165 -21.62 5.02 5.44
CA GLY A 165 -20.17 5.19 5.30
C GLY A 165 -19.49 5.92 6.44
N GLY A 166 -20.28 6.51 7.38
CA GLY A 166 -19.79 7.44 8.37
C GLY A 166 -19.47 8.82 7.77
N THR A 167 -19.58 9.86 8.59
CA THR A 167 -19.36 11.26 8.17
C THR A 167 -18.12 11.88 8.80
N ALA A 168 -17.44 11.15 9.68
CA ALA A 168 -16.28 11.64 10.43
C ALA A 168 -15.07 10.72 10.29
N SER A 169 -13.88 11.30 10.36
CA SER A 169 -12.60 10.59 10.36
C SER A 169 -11.57 11.26 11.24
N LEU A 170 -10.66 10.46 11.80
CA LEU A 170 -9.51 10.95 12.56
C LEU A 170 -8.53 11.66 11.62
N VAL A 171 -8.03 12.83 12.04
CA VAL A 171 -7.08 13.66 11.29
C VAL A 171 -5.74 13.76 12.00
N ASN A 172 -5.75 14.03 13.33
CA ASN A 172 -4.52 14.20 14.11
C ASN A 172 -4.71 13.69 15.53
N MET A 173 -3.69 13.03 16.04
CA MET A 173 -3.68 12.39 17.34
C MET A 173 -3.45 13.36 18.49
N LEU A 174 -2.87 14.54 18.26
CA LEU A 174 -2.41 15.46 19.30
C LEU A 174 -1.61 14.72 20.38
N PRO A 175 -0.35 14.34 20.13
CA PRO A 175 0.38 13.40 21.00
C PRO A 175 0.49 13.80 22.45
N LEU A 176 0.59 15.12 22.75
CA LEU A 176 0.69 15.65 24.11
C LEU A 176 -0.66 15.78 24.82
N ASP A 177 -1.77 15.70 24.11
CA ASP A 177 -3.10 15.77 24.72
C ASP A 177 -3.61 14.35 25.03
N PRO A 178 -3.90 14.01 26.30
CA PRO A 178 -4.29 12.66 26.66
C PRO A 178 -5.71 12.29 26.21
N ASP A 179 -6.58 13.29 26.02
CA ASP A 179 -8.02 13.07 25.88
C ASP A 179 -8.60 13.52 24.54
N ARG A 180 -7.89 14.41 23.83
CA ARG A 180 -8.44 15.03 22.60
C ARG A 180 -7.68 14.59 21.35
N VAL A 181 -8.43 14.62 20.24
CA VAL A 181 -7.93 14.36 18.89
C VAL A 181 -8.55 15.37 17.93
N ILE A 182 -7.97 15.54 16.75
CA ILE A 182 -8.62 16.30 15.69
C ILE A 182 -9.37 15.34 14.78
N ILE A 183 -10.65 15.62 14.54
CA ILE A 183 -11.48 14.91 13.60
C ILE A 183 -11.92 15.83 12.47
N ARG A 184 -12.17 15.23 11.31
CA ARG A 184 -12.88 15.83 10.20
C ARG A 184 -14.29 15.27 10.17
N GLN A 185 -15.29 16.13 9.99
CA GLN A 185 -16.69 15.75 9.93
C GLN A 185 -17.40 16.54 8.83
N LEU A 186 -18.36 15.93 8.15
CA LEU A 186 -19.13 16.65 7.13
C LEU A 186 -20.05 17.69 7.78
N SER A 187 -20.04 18.89 7.19
CA SER A 187 -20.96 19.96 7.57
C SER A 187 -22.41 19.57 7.34
N GLU A 188 -23.32 20.09 8.16
CA GLU A 188 -24.76 19.89 8.01
C GLU A 188 -25.34 20.52 6.75
N ILE A 189 -24.75 21.64 6.30
CA ILE A 189 -25.37 22.51 5.30
C ILE A 189 -24.84 22.28 3.88
N SER A 190 -23.56 21.91 3.74
CA SER A 190 -22.91 22.00 2.42
C SER A 190 -22.12 20.74 2.04
N LEU A 191 -22.15 19.69 2.83
CA LEU A 191 -21.29 18.51 2.68
C LEU A 191 -19.79 18.84 2.60
N THR A 192 -19.40 20.04 3.03
CA THR A 192 -18.00 20.41 3.18
C THR A 192 -17.45 19.87 4.47
N ALA A 193 -16.14 19.63 4.53
CA ALA A 193 -15.53 19.13 5.72
C ALA A 193 -15.27 20.24 6.74
N ASN A 194 -15.80 20.09 7.95
CA ASN A 194 -15.38 20.85 9.11
C ASN A 194 -14.40 20.06 9.95
N TYR A 195 -13.54 20.75 10.70
CA TYR A 195 -12.51 20.15 11.54
C TYR A 195 -12.75 20.55 12.98
N TYR A 196 -12.74 19.56 13.86
CA TYR A 196 -13.07 19.75 15.27
C TYR A 196 -11.99 19.17 16.16
N LEU A 197 -11.76 19.81 17.26
CA LEU A 197 -11.14 19.20 18.43
C LEU A 197 -12.21 18.35 19.12
N TYR A 198 -11.98 17.05 19.22
CA TYR A 198 -12.93 16.08 19.79
C TYR A 198 -12.37 15.49 21.07
N ASN A 199 -13.13 15.58 22.17
CA ASN A 199 -12.77 14.97 23.43
C ASN A 199 -13.29 13.52 23.47
N LEU A 200 -12.38 12.56 23.61
CA LEU A 200 -12.69 11.12 23.59
C LEU A 200 -13.48 10.65 24.82
N LYS A 201 -13.44 11.41 25.95
CA LYS A 201 -14.15 11.09 27.20
C LYS A 201 -15.53 11.73 27.24
N THR A 202 -15.61 13.05 27.00
CA THR A 202 -16.88 13.78 27.06
C THR A 202 -17.69 13.74 25.79
N LYS A 203 -17.03 13.36 24.65
CA LYS A 203 -17.59 13.37 23.28
C LYS A 203 -17.96 14.79 22.79
N GLU A 204 -17.48 15.83 23.47
CA GLU A 204 -17.66 17.22 23.06
C GLU A 204 -16.76 17.60 21.90
N THR A 205 -17.24 18.53 21.09
CA THR A 205 -16.53 19.04 19.92
C THR A 205 -16.34 20.55 20.01
N GLU A 206 -15.15 21.02 19.67
CA GLU A 206 -14.82 22.42 19.47
C GLU A 206 -14.43 22.66 18.02
N LEU A 207 -15.08 23.61 17.35
CA LEU A 207 -14.81 23.89 15.94
C LEU A 207 -13.45 24.58 15.78
N LEU A 208 -12.53 23.92 15.06
CA LEU A 208 -11.22 24.46 14.71
C LEU A 208 -11.21 25.17 13.35
N PHE A 209 -11.90 24.61 12.37
CA PHE A 209 -11.87 25.13 11.00
C PHE A 209 -13.13 24.75 10.24
N ARG A 210 -13.74 25.73 9.58
CA ARG A 210 -14.81 25.50 8.62
C ARG A 210 -14.19 25.29 7.25
N GLY A 211 -14.27 24.07 6.74
CA GLY A 211 -13.82 23.75 5.40
C GLY A 211 -14.75 24.33 4.35
N GLY A 212 -14.19 24.64 3.19
CA GLY A 212 -14.93 24.99 1.99
C GLY A 212 -14.88 23.87 0.96
N THR A 213 -15.60 24.06 -0.15
CA THR A 213 -15.55 23.11 -1.28
C THR A 213 -14.16 23.01 -1.90
N ARG A 214 -13.31 23.99 -1.68
CA ARG A 214 -11.97 24.10 -2.29
C ARG A 214 -10.84 24.22 -1.28
N ALA A 215 -11.11 24.47 0.00
CA ALA A 215 -10.11 24.73 1.01
C ALA A 215 -10.17 23.69 2.15
N GLN A 216 -8.98 23.22 2.59
CA GLN A 216 -8.81 22.32 3.72
C GLN A 216 -7.56 22.72 4.52
N PRO A 217 -7.47 22.40 5.83
CA PRO A 217 -6.24 22.56 6.58
C PRO A 217 -5.09 21.78 5.94
N ALA A 218 -3.93 22.41 5.85
CA ALA A 218 -2.70 21.81 5.34
C ALA A 218 -1.70 21.50 6.46
N LEU A 219 -1.77 22.26 7.57
CA LEU A 219 -0.91 22.02 8.73
C LEU A 219 -1.65 22.44 10.00
N PHE A 220 -1.56 21.59 11.02
CA PHE A 220 -2.01 21.90 12.39
C PHE A 220 -0.80 22.11 13.30
N ASP A 221 -0.93 23.02 14.25
CA ASP A 221 -0.02 23.09 15.38
C ASP A 221 -0.13 21.79 16.20
N ALA A 222 0.97 21.08 16.33
CA ALA A 222 0.99 19.75 16.92
C ALA A 222 0.71 19.74 18.44
N ARG A 223 0.82 20.92 19.11
CA ARG A 223 0.56 21.08 20.55
C ARG A 223 -0.90 21.45 20.82
N THR A 224 -1.42 22.39 20.04
CA THR A 224 -2.72 23.02 20.33
C THR A 224 -3.83 22.57 19.39
N GLY A 225 -3.48 22.02 18.23
CA GLY A 225 -4.42 21.71 17.15
C GLY A 225 -4.87 22.92 16.33
N LYS A 226 -4.34 24.13 16.59
CA LYS A 226 -4.65 25.32 15.79
C LYS A 226 -4.22 25.12 14.34
N VAL A 227 -5.04 25.56 13.38
CA VAL A 227 -4.68 25.52 11.96
C VAL A 227 -3.63 26.58 11.67
N LEU A 228 -2.44 26.15 11.26
CA LEU A 228 -1.32 27.02 10.87
C LEU A 228 -1.30 27.33 9.38
N ALA A 229 -1.77 26.39 8.55
CA ALA A 229 -1.85 26.58 7.12
C ALA A 229 -3.06 25.87 6.53
N LYS A 230 -3.56 26.41 5.42
CA LYS A 230 -4.60 25.78 4.59
C LYS A 230 -4.12 25.66 3.16
N ALA A 231 -4.54 24.59 2.48
CA ALA A 231 -4.40 24.43 1.04
C ALA A 231 -5.77 24.64 0.39
N GLN A 232 -5.76 25.27 -0.79
CA GLN A 232 -6.95 25.43 -1.62
C GLN A 232 -6.61 25.22 -3.09
N ILE A 233 -7.65 24.93 -3.89
CA ILE A 233 -7.52 24.72 -5.33
C ILE A 233 -8.38 25.74 -6.02
N GLU A 234 -7.76 26.55 -6.86
CA GLU A 234 -8.45 27.56 -7.65
C GLU A 234 -8.36 27.26 -9.14
N PRO A 235 -9.45 27.44 -9.90
CA PRO A 235 -9.39 27.38 -11.35
C PRO A 235 -8.57 28.54 -11.88
N VAL A 236 -7.63 28.24 -12.76
CA VAL A 236 -6.86 29.21 -13.53
C VAL A 236 -7.05 28.89 -15.01
N SER A 237 -6.64 29.81 -15.90
CA SER A 237 -6.87 29.64 -17.35
C SER A 237 -6.48 28.25 -17.87
N GLY A 238 -7.49 27.42 -18.15
CA GLY A 238 -7.32 26.05 -18.68
C GLY A 238 -6.79 24.99 -17.70
N ASP A 239 -6.57 25.32 -16.42
CA ASP A 239 -5.97 24.45 -15.41
C ASP A 239 -6.55 24.73 -14.02
N TYR A 240 -5.97 24.08 -13.02
CA TYR A 240 -6.18 24.34 -11.61
C TYR A 240 -4.85 24.66 -10.94
N GLU A 241 -4.88 25.52 -9.94
CA GLU A 241 -3.71 25.89 -9.15
C GLU A 241 -3.93 25.50 -7.68
N GLN A 242 -2.99 24.75 -7.14
CA GLN A 242 -2.89 24.52 -5.72
C GLN A 242 -2.23 25.74 -5.07
N GLN A 243 -2.91 26.32 -4.09
CA GLN A 243 -2.47 27.47 -3.33
C GLN A 243 -2.30 27.08 -1.87
N VAL A 244 -1.20 27.50 -1.28
CA VAL A 244 -0.92 27.37 0.15
C VAL A 244 -1.05 28.74 0.78
N LEU A 245 -1.84 28.82 1.87
CA LEU A 245 -2.00 30.03 2.66
C LEU A 245 -1.58 29.74 4.09
N ILE A 246 -0.66 30.51 4.62
CA ILE A 246 -0.11 30.36 5.98
C ILE A 246 -0.69 31.45 6.88
N LEU A 247 -1.02 31.08 8.12
CA LEU A 247 -1.54 31.97 9.13
C LEU A 247 -0.45 32.97 9.55
N ASP A 248 -0.69 34.25 9.38
CA ASP A 248 0.13 35.31 9.97
C ASP A 248 -0.31 35.52 11.42
N PRO A 249 0.54 35.23 12.42
CA PRO A 249 0.19 35.35 13.82
C PRO A 249 -0.15 36.80 14.25
N SER A 250 0.40 37.80 13.54
CA SER A 250 0.23 39.20 13.87
C SER A 250 -1.14 39.76 13.46
N SER A 251 -1.63 39.34 12.30
CA SER A 251 -2.91 39.79 11.76
C SER A 251 -4.06 38.78 12.00
N GLY A 252 -3.73 37.52 12.32
CA GLY A 252 -4.71 36.43 12.39
C GLY A 252 -5.29 36.01 11.02
N GLN A 253 -4.71 36.48 9.92
CA GLN A 253 -5.19 36.19 8.56
C GLN A 253 -4.33 35.13 7.88
N PHE A 254 -4.95 34.35 6.98
CA PHE A 254 -4.24 33.42 6.11
C PHE A 254 -3.70 34.15 4.88
N VAL A 255 -2.38 34.20 4.73
CA VAL A 255 -1.66 34.90 3.68
C VAL A 255 -1.21 33.94 2.60
N LEU A 256 -1.57 34.22 1.33
CA LEU A 256 -1.17 33.43 0.18
C LEU A 256 0.36 33.44 0.01
N GLN A 257 0.93 32.25 -0.14
CA GLN A 257 2.36 32.04 -0.33
C GLN A 257 2.66 31.84 -1.82
N LYS A 258 3.02 32.92 -2.51
CA LYS A 258 3.27 32.87 -3.96
C LYS A 258 4.33 31.86 -4.41
N PRO A 259 5.48 31.68 -3.71
CA PRO A 259 6.47 30.68 -4.07
C PRO A 259 5.99 29.22 -3.94
N LEU A 260 4.87 28.98 -3.25
CA LEU A 260 4.28 27.65 -3.06
C LEU A 260 3.11 27.39 -4.02
N LEU A 261 2.89 28.24 -5.02
CA LEU A 261 1.89 28.02 -6.05
C LEU A 261 2.34 26.88 -6.97
N SER A 262 1.44 25.96 -7.26
CA SER A 262 1.71 24.85 -8.18
C SER A 262 0.50 24.59 -9.08
N LYS A 263 0.69 24.65 -10.39
CA LYS A 263 -0.33 24.21 -11.33
C LYS A 263 -0.49 22.70 -11.28
N LEU A 264 -1.72 22.24 -11.34
CA LEU A 264 -2.04 20.82 -11.24
C LEU A 264 -1.45 20.02 -12.40
N SER A 265 -1.37 20.62 -13.60
CA SER A 265 -0.72 19.99 -14.76
C SER A 265 0.79 19.77 -14.57
N ASN A 266 1.47 20.60 -13.77
CA ASN A 266 2.89 20.46 -13.49
C ASN A 266 3.16 19.36 -12.45
N ARG A 267 2.18 19.04 -11.62
CA ARG A 267 2.21 18.00 -10.58
C ARG A 267 3.42 18.09 -9.63
N HIS A 268 3.86 19.31 -9.30
CA HIS A 268 4.83 19.48 -8.24
C HIS A 268 4.23 19.09 -6.89
N SER A 269 5.03 18.40 -6.10
CA SER A 269 4.74 18.18 -4.68
C SER A 269 5.06 19.44 -3.89
N VAL A 270 4.11 19.93 -3.09
CA VAL A 270 4.31 21.00 -2.12
C VAL A 270 3.53 20.63 -0.87
N GLU A 271 4.25 20.10 0.12
CA GLU A 271 3.68 19.62 1.38
C GLU A 271 4.34 20.32 2.57
N LEU A 272 3.53 20.85 3.48
CA LEU A 272 3.98 21.40 4.75
C LEU A 272 4.09 20.26 5.77
N ALA A 273 5.31 19.89 6.16
CA ALA A 273 5.55 18.80 7.10
C ALA A 273 5.52 19.25 8.57
N GLY A 274 5.84 20.51 8.86
CA GLY A 274 5.91 21.03 10.22
C GLY A 274 6.55 22.41 10.30
N VAL A 275 6.76 22.85 11.52
CA VAL A 275 7.44 24.12 11.83
C VAL A 275 8.71 23.82 12.61
N ASP A 276 9.80 24.46 12.24
CA ASP A 276 11.03 24.48 13.03
C ASP A 276 10.85 25.46 14.21
N ASP A 277 10.72 24.93 15.40
CA ASP A 277 10.49 25.71 16.63
C ASP A 277 11.62 26.70 16.92
N ALA A 278 12.85 26.45 16.43
CA ALA A 278 14.00 27.32 16.68
C ALA A 278 13.96 28.60 15.82
N THR A 279 13.49 28.48 14.58
CA THR A 279 13.52 29.59 13.60
C THR A 279 12.14 30.12 13.25
N GLY A 280 11.07 29.36 13.52
CA GLY A 280 9.71 29.64 13.09
C GLY A 280 9.47 29.40 11.60
N LYS A 281 10.45 28.85 10.87
CA LYS A 281 10.33 28.49 9.46
C LYS A 281 9.57 27.19 9.28
N TYR A 282 9.00 26.99 8.09
CA TYR A 282 8.25 25.79 7.75
C TYR A 282 9.13 24.78 7.01
N TYR A 283 9.04 23.51 7.39
CA TYR A 283 9.58 22.41 6.60
C TYR A 283 8.65 22.12 5.44
N ILE A 284 9.15 22.28 4.21
CA ILE A 284 8.42 22.00 2.97
C ILE A 284 9.07 20.81 2.27
N LEU A 285 8.28 19.76 2.04
CA LEU A 285 8.65 18.66 1.16
C LEU A 285 8.24 19.02 -0.26
N THR A 286 9.21 19.14 -1.17
CA THR A 286 8.93 19.61 -2.53
C THR A 286 9.94 19.13 -3.56
N ASP A 287 9.47 18.97 -4.79
CA ASP A 287 10.24 18.71 -6.00
C ASP A 287 10.34 19.95 -6.94
N LEU A 288 10.06 21.15 -6.41
CA LEU A 288 10.17 22.39 -7.18
C LEU A 288 11.58 22.67 -7.73
N PHE A 289 12.61 22.16 -7.05
CA PHE A 289 14.03 22.41 -7.36
C PHE A 289 14.77 21.16 -7.90
N SER A 290 14.11 20.01 -7.95
CA SER A 290 14.70 18.73 -8.31
C SER A 290 13.62 17.79 -8.84
N ASP A 291 14.01 16.72 -9.55
CA ASP A 291 13.09 15.64 -9.90
C ASP A 291 12.60 14.87 -8.66
N LYS A 292 13.42 14.82 -7.61
CA LYS A 292 13.13 14.12 -6.36
C LYS A 292 12.64 15.11 -5.31
N VAL A 293 11.70 14.67 -4.45
CA VAL A 293 11.26 15.47 -3.31
C VAL A 293 12.40 15.68 -2.32
N GLN A 294 12.66 16.92 -1.99
CA GLN A 294 13.63 17.38 -1.00
C GLN A 294 12.92 18.09 0.14
N VAL A 295 13.61 18.30 1.26
CA VAL A 295 13.11 19.11 2.37
C VAL A 295 13.81 20.46 2.39
N HIS A 296 13.05 21.53 2.30
CA HIS A 296 13.54 22.89 2.40
C HIS A 296 12.93 23.62 3.59
N LEU A 297 13.66 24.56 4.16
CA LEU A 297 13.11 25.55 5.09
C LEU A 297 12.55 26.74 4.31
N TYR A 298 11.37 27.20 4.75
CA TYR A 298 10.64 28.27 4.12
C TYR A 298 10.21 29.32 5.14
N ASP A 299 10.62 30.58 4.92
CA ASP A 299 10.19 31.72 5.71
C ASP A 299 8.88 32.27 5.13
N ALA A 300 7.77 32.06 5.85
CA ALA A 300 6.45 32.49 5.40
C ALA A 300 6.27 34.02 5.42
N LYS A 301 6.99 34.75 6.28
CA LYS A 301 6.92 36.22 6.37
C LYS A 301 7.66 36.88 5.22
N LEU A 302 8.85 36.36 4.88
CA LEU A 302 9.65 36.82 3.75
C LEU A 302 9.20 36.20 2.41
N GLN A 303 8.35 35.19 2.45
CA GLN A 303 7.93 34.37 1.30
C GLN A 303 9.13 33.83 0.51
N LYS A 304 10.09 33.23 1.20
CA LYS A 304 11.36 32.78 0.61
C LYS A 304 11.83 31.46 1.17
N PHE A 305 12.32 30.58 0.30
CA PHE A 305 13.06 29.39 0.68
C PHE A 305 14.48 29.74 1.09
N ASP A 306 15.04 28.97 2.01
CA ASP A 306 16.48 28.98 2.25
C ASP A 306 17.21 28.45 0.98
N PRO A 307 18.44 28.90 0.72
CA PRO A 307 19.15 28.57 -0.52
C PRO A 307 19.36 27.08 -0.75
N GLU A 308 19.66 26.35 0.32
CA GLU A 308 19.99 24.93 0.28
C GLU A 308 18.90 24.08 0.92
N PRO A 309 18.64 22.85 0.41
CA PRO A 309 17.76 21.92 1.09
C PRO A 309 18.36 21.45 2.42
N VAL A 310 17.52 21.27 3.43
CA VAL A 310 17.93 20.66 4.72
C VAL A 310 18.20 19.19 4.56
N LEU A 311 17.42 18.53 3.67
CA LEU A 311 17.57 17.11 3.35
C LEU A 311 17.33 16.90 1.85
N ALA A 312 18.23 16.16 1.23
CA ALA A 312 18.13 15.72 -0.15
C ALA A 312 18.76 14.33 -0.31
N ASN A 313 18.25 13.57 -1.25
CA ASN A 313 18.89 12.32 -1.69
C ASN A 313 18.97 12.34 -3.22
N PRO A 314 20.12 12.03 -3.82
CA PRO A 314 20.29 12.15 -5.27
C PRO A 314 19.46 11.12 -6.06
N ASN A 315 19.13 9.99 -5.47
CA ASN A 315 18.49 8.87 -6.15
C ASN A 315 16.99 8.73 -5.80
N PHE A 316 16.58 9.15 -4.60
CA PHE A 316 15.25 8.89 -4.08
C PHE A 316 14.64 10.13 -3.41
N SER A 317 13.33 10.21 -3.41
CA SER A 317 12.59 11.26 -2.71
C SER A 317 12.65 11.08 -1.20
N ILE A 318 12.60 12.19 -0.46
CA ILE A 318 12.29 12.18 0.97
C ILE A 318 10.77 12.06 1.08
N ALA A 319 10.31 10.99 1.73
CA ALA A 319 8.88 10.71 1.85
C ALA A 319 8.22 11.46 3.01
N SER A 320 8.94 11.62 4.14
CA SER A 320 8.40 12.30 5.33
C SER A 320 9.50 12.69 6.31
N LEU A 321 9.18 13.60 7.21
CA LEU A 321 9.95 13.87 8.43
C LEU A 321 9.35 13.10 9.61
N VAL A 322 10.22 12.67 10.52
CA VAL A 322 9.83 12.08 11.80
C VAL A 322 10.07 13.09 12.91
N PHE A 323 8.98 13.50 13.55
CA PHE A 323 9.03 14.43 14.67
C PHE A 323 8.97 13.68 16.00
N SER A 324 9.69 14.18 16.99
CA SER A 324 9.63 13.65 18.36
C SER A 324 8.24 13.86 18.96
N THR A 325 7.72 12.81 19.57
CA THR A 325 6.49 12.87 20.38
C THR A 325 6.76 12.97 21.88
N GLN A 326 8.04 12.93 22.29
CA GLN A 326 8.44 13.04 23.70
C GLN A 326 8.24 14.48 24.20
N PRO A 327 7.72 14.68 25.41
CA PRO A 327 7.43 16.03 25.92
C PRO A 327 8.62 16.99 25.90
N LYS A 328 9.84 16.51 26.21
CA LYS A 328 11.06 17.35 26.28
C LYS A 328 11.60 17.79 24.93
N THR A 329 11.45 16.96 23.92
CA THR A 329 11.96 17.19 22.56
C THR A 329 10.84 17.27 21.54
N PHE A 330 9.63 17.55 22.01
CA PHE A 330 8.44 17.55 21.19
C PHE A 330 8.60 18.46 19.97
N ASN A 331 8.15 17.95 18.81
CA ASN A 331 8.19 18.62 17.52
C ASN A 331 9.62 18.87 16.94
N GLN A 332 10.66 18.32 17.56
CA GLN A 332 11.99 18.32 16.95
C GLN A 332 12.07 17.21 15.89
N VAL A 333 12.72 17.48 14.77
CA VAL A 333 12.99 16.46 13.75
C VAL A 333 14.00 15.47 14.30
N VAL A 334 13.59 14.22 14.47
CA VAL A 334 14.42 13.11 14.97
C VAL A 334 14.83 12.12 13.89
N GLY A 335 14.24 12.23 12.71
CA GLY A 335 14.53 11.36 11.57
C GLY A 335 13.75 11.75 10.32
N PHE A 336 13.94 10.98 9.29
CA PHE A 336 13.22 11.13 8.01
C PHE A 336 13.10 9.78 7.31
N THR A 337 12.14 9.67 6.40
CA THR A 337 11.95 8.46 5.58
C THR A 337 12.37 8.74 4.15
N ILE A 338 13.19 7.85 3.60
CA ILE A 338 13.58 7.84 2.18
C ILE A 338 12.66 6.89 1.44
N ASP A 339 12.12 7.32 0.30
CA ASP A 339 11.27 6.52 -0.58
C ASP A 339 12.14 5.73 -1.59
N GLY A 340 12.99 4.86 -1.06
CA GLY A 340 13.91 4.02 -1.80
C GLY A 340 13.27 2.73 -2.35
N PRO A 341 14.07 1.71 -2.71
CA PRO A 341 13.59 0.39 -3.06
C PRO A 341 12.67 -0.20 -2.00
N SER A 342 13.00 -0.03 -0.72
CA SER A 342 12.11 -0.13 0.43
C SER A 342 11.99 1.24 1.09
N ALA A 343 10.86 1.53 1.70
CA ALA A 343 10.73 2.72 2.54
C ALA A 343 11.65 2.57 3.77
N GLN A 344 12.56 3.52 3.96
CA GLN A 344 13.58 3.43 5.00
C GLN A 344 13.58 4.65 5.89
N THR A 345 13.30 4.48 7.18
CA THR A 345 13.45 5.54 8.18
C THR A 345 14.88 5.61 8.67
N VAL A 346 15.47 6.80 8.57
CA VAL A 346 16.81 7.13 9.05
C VAL A 346 16.66 8.10 10.23
N TYR A 347 17.16 7.72 11.39
CA TYR A 347 17.14 8.59 12.57
C TYR A 347 18.40 9.46 12.62
N VAL A 348 18.20 10.76 12.86
CA VAL A 348 19.27 11.75 13.11
C VAL A 348 19.48 11.97 14.60
N ASP A 349 18.48 11.70 15.44
CA ASP A 349 18.62 11.69 16.89
C ASP A 349 19.57 10.55 17.30
N PRO A 350 20.66 10.84 18.07
CA PRO A 350 21.67 9.84 18.41
C PRO A 350 21.12 8.66 19.22
N THR A 351 20.11 8.90 20.08
CA THR A 351 19.50 7.86 20.91
C THR A 351 18.69 6.90 20.04
N LEU A 352 17.80 7.43 19.18
CA LEU A 352 16.99 6.62 18.30
C LEU A 352 17.84 5.88 17.27
N LYS A 353 18.90 6.49 16.75
CA LYS A 353 19.86 5.83 15.86
C LYS A 353 20.55 4.64 16.54
N SER A 354 21.07 4.85 17.75
CA SER A 354 21.71 3.78 18.53
C SER A 354 20.73 2.62 18.84
N ILE A 355 19.48 2.98 19.15
CA ILE A 355 18.42 1.99 19.35
C ILE A 355 18.16 1.23 18.04
N GLN A 356 17.97 1.91 16.92
CA GLN A 356 17.73 1.27 15.62
C GLN A 356 18.82 0.29 15.23
N ASP A 357 20.10 0.67 15.43
CA ASP A 357 21.26 -0.19 15.14
C ASP A 357 21.25 -1.46 16.01
N THR A 358 20.92 -1.32 17.30
CA THR A 358 20.78 -2.43 18.24
C THR A 358 19.63 -3.37 17.83
N LEU A 359 18.47 -2.80 17.48
CA LEU A 359 17.30 -3.56 17.07
C LEU A 359 17.54 -4.32 15.76
N LYS A 360 18.29 -3.73 14.81
CA LYS A 360 18.68 -4.39 13.57
C LYS A 360 19.52 -5.65 13.83
N GLN A 361 20.45 -5.59 14.77
CA GLN A 361 21.23 -6.77 15.18
C GLN A 361 20.32 -7.83 15.80
N ALA A 362 19.41 -7.44 16.71
CA ALA A 362 18.47 -8.36 17.35
C ALA A 362 17.49 -9.00 16.34
N ALA A 363 17.19 -8.32 15.23
CA ALA A 363 16.35 -8.83 14.15
C ALA A 363 17.12 -9.68 13.10
N GLY A 364 18.37 -10.07 13.41
CA GLY A 364 19.19 -10.88 12.50
C GLY A 364 19.62 -10.15 11.22
N GLY A 365 19.80 -8.83 11.30
CA GLY A 365 20.22 -7.97 10.19
C GLY A 365 19.10 -7.51 9.26
N ARG A 366 17.85 -7.91 9.50
CA ARG A 366 16.69 -7.41 8.76
C ARG A 366 16.50 -5.91 8.99
N GLN A 367 15.87 -5.22 8.03
CA GLN A 367 15.44 -3.85 8.23
C GLN A 367 14.45 -3.78 9.40
N VAL A 368 14.62 -2.79 10.27
CA VAL A 368 13.73 -2.55 11.41
C VAL A 368 13.05 -1.21 11.28
N GLU A 369 11.80 -1.19 11.67
CA GLU A 369 10.96 0.00 11.77
C GLU A 369 10.48 0.14 13.21
N ILE A 370 10.82 1.26 13.85
CA ILE A 370 10.31 1.61 15.15
C ILE A 370 8.87 2.10 14.94
N ALA A 371 7.90 1.31 15.40
CA ALA A 371 6.49 1.63 15.25
C ALA A 371 6.02 2.64 16.30
N ARG A 372 6.49 2.51 17.54
CA ARG A 372 6.20 3.44 18.65
C ARG A 372 7.19 3.25 19.79
N TYR A 373 7.37 4.31 20.56
CA TYR A 373 8.09 4.30 21.83
C TYR A 373 7.34 5.19 22.86
N ASN A 374 7.49 4.88 24.14
CA ASN A 374 7.00 5.73 25.23
C ASN A 374 8.04 6.81 25.63
N ASP A 375 7.66 7.73 26.50
CA ASP A 375 8.42 8.94 26.79
C ASP A 375 9.86 8.74 27.28
N ASP A 376 10.16 7.63 27.96
CA ASP A 376 11.48 7.30 28.53
C ASP A 376 12.23 6.20 27.75
N PHE A 377 11.69 5.75 26.60
CA PHE A 377 12.18 4.62 25.82
C PHE A 377 12.27 3.29 26.59
N SER A 378 11.54 3.15 27.71
CA SER A 378 11.49 1.86 28.43
C SER A 378 10.65 0.82 27.70
N ARG A 379 9.82 1.22 26.76
CA ARG A 379 8.99 0.38 25.91
C ARG A 379 9.08 0.86 24.47
N ILE A 380 9.55 0.01 23.58
CA ILE A 380 9.67 0.31 22.15
C ILE A 380 9.09 -0.85 21.36
N LEU A 381 7.98 -0.62 20.67
CA LEU A 381 7.43 -1.53 19.69
C LEU A 381 8.16 -1.34 18.36
N PHE A 382 8.71 -2.40 17.80
CA PHE A 382 9.32 -2.39 16.48
C PHE A 382 8.95 -3.62 15.67
N ARG A 383 9.13 -3.53 14.39
CA ARG A 383 8.91 -4.64 13.46
C ARG A 383 10.15 -4.85 12.59
N ALA A 384 10.44 -6.12 12.30
CA ALA A 384 11.43 -6.51 11.33
C ALA A 384 10.74 -6.81 10.01
N VAL A 385 11.16 -6.11 8.96
CA VAL A 385 10.58 -6.17 7.62
C VAL A 385 11.64 -6.61 6.61
N GLY A 386 11.21 -7.08 5.45
CA GLY A 386 12.07 -7.47 4.35
C GLY A 386 11.34 -8.41 3.40
N PRO A 387 11.91 -8.71 2.22
CA PRO A 387 11.28 -9.56 1.22
C PRO A 387 11.33 -11.04 1.56
N ASP A 388 12.33 -11.46 2.34
CA ASP A 388 12.69 -12.87 2.58
C ASP A 388 11.80 -13.59 3.61
N ALA A 389 10.95 -12.85 4.33
CA ALA A 389 10.03 -13.40 5.31
C ALA A 389 8.92 -12.41 5.67
N PRO A 390 7.75 -12.91 6.11
CA PRO A 390 6.69 -12.07 6.65
C PRO A 390 7.16 -11.18 7.80
N THR A 391 6.48 -10.05 8.01
CA THR A 391 6.75 -9.11 9.10
C THR A 391 6.74 -9.80 10.45
N SER A 392 7.72 -9.49 11.29
CA SER A 392 7.81 -9.98 12.67
C SER A 392 7.79 -8.80 13.63
N TYR A 393 7.10 -8.96 14.75
CA TYR A 393 6.89 -7.92 15.74
C TYR A 393 7.66 -8.21 17.02
N PHE A 394 8.22 -7.17 17.62
CA PHE A 394 9.04 -7.25 18.82
C PHE A 394 8.75 -6.07 19.74
N LEU A 395 8.97 -6.30 21.03
CA LEU A 395 8.96 -5.28 22.06
C LEU A 395 10.33 -5.22 22.74
N LEU A 396 10.97 -4.06 22.71
CA LEU A 396 12.16 -3.80 23.53
C LEU A 396 11.69 -3.27 24.89
N LEU A 397 12.13 -3.96 25.96
CA LEU A 397 11.84 -3.61 27.36
C LEU A 397 13.10 -3.06 28.02
N ASP A 398 12.95 -1.94 28.76
CA ASP A 398 13.98 -1.29 29.58
C ASP A 398 15.32 -1.10 28.83
N ARG A 399 15.24 -0.90 27.49
CA ARG A 399 16.39 -0.76 26.58
C ARG A 399 17.38 -1.93 26.60
N LYS A 400 16.97 -3.10 27.08
CA LYS A 400 17.84 -4.27 27.29
C LYS A 400 17.26 -5.57 26.74
N ASN A 401 15.99 -5.81 26.98
CA ASN A 401 15.37 -7.10 26.71
C ASN A 401 14.48 -7.03 25.48
N VAL A 402 14.83 -7.74 24.42
CA VAL A 402 13.97 -7.88 23.23
C VAL A 402 13.09 -9.11 23.39
N VAL A 403 11.79 -8.90 23.36
CA VAL A 403 10.77 -9.95 23.41
C VAL A 403 10.12 -10.07 22.03
N SER A 404 10.10 -11.27 21.48
CA SER A 404 9.35 -11.54 20.24
C SER A 404 7.86 -11.64 20.56
N LEU A 405 7.05 -10.86 19.83
CA LEU A 405 5.59 -10.95 19.88
C LEU A 405 5.03 -11.94 18.85
N GLY A 406 5.85 -12.31 17.85
CA GLY A 406 5.49 -13.23 16.78
C GLY A 406 5.62 -12.62 15.38
N SER A 407 5.31 -13.44 14.38
CA SER A 407 5.28 -13.05 12.96
C SER A 407 3.85 -13.03 12.46
N GLU A 408 3.61 -12.25 11.40
CA GLU A 408 2.32 -12.29 10.68
C GLU A 408 2.00 -13.71 10.18
N ARG A 409 2.99 -14.43 9.69
CA ARG A 409 2.83 -15.79 9.16
C ARG A 409 3.95 -16.71 9.66
N PRO A 410 3.91 -17.15 10.96
CA PRO A 410 5.00 -17.93 11.57
C PRO A 410 5.20 -19.32 10.94
N TRP A 411 4.25 -19.78 10.12
CA TRP A 411 4.32 -21.05 9.38
C TRP A 411 5.05 -20.93 8.05
N ILE A 412 5.36 -19.71 7.59
CA ILE A 412 6.17 -19.49 6.39
C ILE A 412 7.63 -19.32 6.83
N ALA A 413 8.46 -20.25 6.41
CA ALA A 413 9.88 -20.22 6.75
C ALA A 413 10.58 -19.05 6.04
N LYS A 414 11.63 -18.52 6.68
CA LYS A 414 12.53 -17.58 6.03
C LYS A 414 13.15 -18.20 4.78
N GLY A 415 13.16 -17.46 3.66
CA GLY A 415 13.67 -17.97 2.38
C GLY A 415 12.71 -18.92 1.66
N ALA A 416 11.44 -19.02 2.07
CA ALA A 416 10.41 -19.75 1.34
C ALA A 416 10.10 -19.13 -0.03
N THR A 417 10.46 -17.87 -0.23
CA THR A 417 10.53 -17.18 -1.52
C THR A 417 11.97 -17.14 -2.01
N GLY A 418 12.20 -16.82 -3.29
CA GLY A 418 13.54 -16.64 -3.81
C GLY A 418 14.17 -15.31 -3.40
N GLU A 419 15.30 -15.00 -4.02
CA GLU A 419 16.00 -13.73 -3.83
C GLU A 419 15.22 -12.60 -4.53
N GLU A 420 15.14 -11.44 -3.90
CA GLU A 420 14.53 -10.23 -4.46
C GLU A 420 15.63 -9.19 -4.72
N ARG A 421 15.69 -8.67 -5.96
CA ARG A 421 16.69 -7.71 -6.42
C ARG A 421 16.03 -6.43 -6.94
N TRP A 422 16.55 -5.27 -6.55
CA TRP A 422 16.24 -4.01 -7.23
C TRP A 422 17.12 -3.89 -8.47
N VAL A 423 16.51 -3.74 -9.62
CA VAL A 423 17.18 -3.69 -10.93
C VAL A 423 16.70 -2.49 -11.74
N THR A 424 17.43 -2.17 -12.80
CA THR A 424 17.04 -1.15 -13.77
C THR A 424 17.30 -1.67 -15.17
N TYR A 425 16.36 -1.46 -16.10
CA TYR A 425 16.53 -1.76 -17.50
C TYR A 425 16.17 -0.56 -18.39
N LYS A 426 16.58 -0.58 -19.64
CA LYS A 426 16.25 0.48 -20.60
C LYS A 426 15.05 0.07 -21.44
N ALA A 427 14.03 0.93 -21.46
CA ALA A 427 12.96 0.84 -22.44
C ALA A 427 13.51 1.18 -23.85
N ARG A 428 12.78 0.77 -24.90
CA ARG A 428 13.15 0.97 -26.32
C ARG A 428 13.39 2.43 -26.71
N ASP A 429 12.81 3.38 -25.97
CA ASP A 429 13.02 4.82 -26.15
C ASP A 429 14.18 5.37 -25.30
N GLY A 430 14.94 4.50 -24.64
CA GLY A 430 16.12 4.83 -23.85
C GLY A 430 15.85 5.23 -22.40
N ARG A 431 14.57 5.29 -21.95
CA ARG A 431 14.21 5.58 -20.56
C ARG A 431 14.65 4.45 -19.65
N GLU A 432 15.26 4.80 -18.54
CA GLU A 432 15.56 3.87 -17.46
C GLU A 432 14.29 3.56 -16.68
N ILE A 433 13.98 2.27 -16.55
CA ILE A 433 12.82 1.75 -15.82
C ILE A 433 13.35 0.94 -14.63
N PRO A 434 13.17 1.43 -13.41
CA PRO A 434 13.43 0.63 -12.22
C PRO A 434 12.46 -0.54 -12.13
N ALA A 435 12.90 -1.64 -11.55
CA ALA A 435 12.05 -2.81 -11.35
C ALA A 435 12.51 -3.62 -10.13
N ILE A 436 11.62 -4.49 -9.66
CA ILE A 436 11.97 -5.52 -8.69
C ILE A 436 11.98 -6.85 -9.43
N LEU A 437 13.04 -7.61 -9.28
CA LEU A 437 13.19 -8.96 -9.81
C LEU A 437 13.15 -9.94 -8.65
N ASP A 438 12.11 -10.76 -8.62
CA ASP A 438 11.97 -11.87 -7.70
C ASP A 438 12.38 -13.15 -8.41
N LEU A 439 13.41 -13.81 -7.90
CA LEU A 439 13.94 -15.04 -8.48
C LEU A 439 13.23 -16.27 -7.91
N PRO A 440 13.18 -17.39 -8.64
CA PRO A 440 12.62 -18.62 -8.10
C PRO A 440 13.37 -19.11 -6.87
N GLN A 441 12.67 -19.75 -5.95
CA GLN A 441 13.28 -20.35 -4.78
C GLN A 441 14.38 -21.34 -5.17
N GLY A 442 15.60 -21.12 -4.65
CA GLY A 442 16.77 -21.98 -4.89
C GLY A 442 17.46 -21.79 -6.24
N TRP A 443 16.92 -20.95 -7.13
CA TRP A 443 17.58 -20.61 -8.40
C TRP A 443 18.83 -19.74 -8.14
N LYS A 444 19.88 -19.95 -8.96
CA LYS A 444 21.15 -19.24 -8.87
C LYS A 444 21.59 -18.75 -10.21
N ASP A 445 22.38 -17.68 -10.23
CA ASP A 445 22.98 -17.16 -11.44
C ASP A 445 23.78 -18.28 -12.18
N GLY A 446 23.42 -18.53 -13.43
CA GLY A 446 23.97 -19.60 -14.25
C GLY A 446 23.10 -20.86 -14.34
N ASP A 447 22.05 -20.98 -13.56
CA ASP A 447 21.06 -22.03 -13.74
C ASP A 447 20.27 -21.83 -15.05
N PRO A 448 19.63 -22.87 -15.58
CA PRO A 448 18.75 -22.73 -16.73
C PRO A 448 17.70 -21.62 -16.52
N ALA A 449 17.45 -20.83 -17.56
CA ALA A 449 16.49 -19.73 -17.51
C ALA A 449 15.08 -20.25 -17.15
N PRO A 450 14.46 -19.76 -16.07
CA PRO A 450 13.14 -20.21 -15.63
C PRO A 450 12.03 -19.64 -16.53
N PRO A 451 10.80 -20.13 -16.42
CA PRO A 451 9.63 -19.41 -16.87
C PRO A 451 9.47 -18.13 -16.06
N ALA A 452 8.90 -17.07 -16.65
CA ALA A 452 8.82 -15.79 -15.98
C ALA A 452 7.45 -15.10 -16.10
N ILE A 453 7.21 -14.18 -15.19
CA ILE A 453 6.00 -13.38 -15.17
C ILE A 453 6.39 -11.91 -15.08
N VAL A 454 5.90 -11.09 -15.99
CA VAL A 454 5.92 -9.63 -15.83
C VAL A 454 4.67 -9.25 -15.05
N ASN A 455 4.86 -8.61 -13.89
CA ASN A 455 3.79 -8.29 -12.95
C ASN A 455 3.69 -6.78 -12.74
N PRO A 456 3.07 -6.01 -13.66
CA PRO A 456 2.85 -4.58 -13.47
C PRO A 456 1.89 -4.33 -12.31
N HIS A 457 2.27 -3.40 -11.41
CA HIS A 457 1.45 -3.02 -10.26
C HIS A 457 0.17 -2.26 -10.65
N GLY A 458 -0.77 -2.19 -9.73
CA GLY A 458 -1.97 -1.37 -9.86
C GLY A 458 -1.71 0.14 -9.71
N GLY A 459 -2.72 0.94 -9.92
CA GLY A 459 -2.64 2.38 -9.79
C GLY A 459 -3.19 3.10 -11.02
N PRO A 460 -2.39 3.59 -11.97
CA PRO A 460 -0.94 3.42 -12.19
C PRO A 460 -0.04 4.29 -11.30
N TRP A 461 -0.59 5.33 -10.68
CA TRP A 461 0.13 6.28 -9.84
C TRP A 461 0.40 5.69 -8.45
N ALA A 462 1.11 4.60 -8.44
CA ALA A 462 1.57 3.83 -7.29
C ALA A 462 2.96 3.28 -7.59
N ARG A 463 3.48 2.40 -6.74
CA ARG A 463 4.72 1.66 -6.96
C ARG A 463 4.76 0.41 -6.10
N ASP A 464 5.62 -0.52 -6.46
CA ASP A 464 6.01 -1.65 -5.62
C ASP A 464 7.27 -1.34 -4.80
N TYR A 465 7.40 -2.04 -3.68
CA TYR A 465 8.55 -1.96 -2.78
C TYR A 465 9.20 -3.34 -2.60
N VAL A 466 10.51 -3.32 -2.34
CA VAL A 466 11.28 -4.49 -1.90
C VAL A 466 10.85 -4.83 -0.48
N GLN A 467 9.85 -5.70 -0.36
CA GLN A 467 9.26 -6.14 0.91
C GLN A 467 8.42 -7.39 0.70
N TRP A 468 8.08 -8.08 1.79
CA TRP A 468 7.14 -9.19 1.74
C TRP A 468 5.82 -8.78 1.06
N ASP A 469 5.43 -9.53 0.01
CA ASP A 469 4.15 -9.33 -0.66
C ASP A 469 3.00 -9.94 0.14
N ALA A 470 2.19 -9.09 0.77
CA ALA A 470 1.05 -9.51 1.57
C ALA A 470 -0.08 -10.16 0.74
N SER A 471 -0.10 -9.95 -0.59
CA SER A 471 -1.06 -10.59 -1.48
C SER A 471 -0.80 -12.10 -1.64
N GLY A 472 0.43 -12.54 -1.35
CA GLY A 472 0.88 -13.90 -1.54
C GLY A 472 1.16 -14.28 -3.00
N TRP A 473 1.00 -13.36 -3.96
CA TRP A 473 1.23 -13.64 -5.38
C TRP A 473 2.70 -13.96 -5.66
N ILE A 474 3.62 -13.13 -5.12
CA ILE A 474 5.06 -13.33 -5.33
C ILE A 474 5.51 -14.65 -4.69
N ALA A 475 5.10 -14.91 -3.46
CA ALA A 475 5.43 -16.17 -2.78
C ALA A 475 4.83 -17.40 -3.49
N LEU A 476 3.60 -17.27 -4.04
CA LEU A 476 3.00 -18.29 -4.87
C LEU A 476 3.90 -18.60 -6.07
N LEU A 477 4.24 -17.57 -6.84
CA LEU A 477 4.92 -17.70 -8.12
C LEU A 477 6.38 -18.18 -7.95
N THR A 478 7.15 -17.53 -7.09
CA THR A 478 8.57 -17.86 -6.91
C THR A 478 8.79 -19.25 -6.30
N SER A 479 7.92 -19.69 -5.39
CA SER A 479 7.99 -21.05 -4.83
C SER A 479 7.63 -22.15 -5.83
N ARG A 480 7.00 -21.79 -6.96
CA ARG A 480 6.66 -22.69 -8.08
C ARG A 480 7.65 -22.63 -9.25
N GLY A 481 8.74 -21.90 -9.07
CA GLY A 481 9.82 -21.84 -10.04
C GLY A 481 9.68 -20.72 -11.08
N TYR A 482 8.79 -19.77 -10.90
CA TYR A 482 8.69 -18.60 -11.79
C TYR A 482 9.59 -17.47 -11.32
N ALA A 483 10.33 -16.84 -12.23
CA ALA A 483 10.89 -15.51 -11.99
C ALA A 483 9.77 -14.47 -12.17
N VAL A 484 9.77 -13.42 -11.35
CA VAL A 484 8.77 -12.35 -11.45
C VAL A 484 9.48 -11.01 -11.59
N LEU A 485 9.16 -10.26 -12.64
CA LEU A 485 9.60 -8.88 -12.81
C LEU A 485 8.43 -7.95 -12.49
N ARG A 486 8.63 -7.05 -11.52
CA ARG A 486 7.67 -6.01 -11.14
C ARG A 486 8.18 -4.64 -11.62
N PRO A 487 7.84 -4.21 -12.86
CA PRO A 487 8.31 -2.95 -13.41
C PRO A 487 7.70 -1.74 -12.68
N GLN A 488 8.53 -0.74 -12.40
CA GLN A 488 8.07 0.61 -12.05
C GLN A 488 7.96 1.40 -13.35
N TYR A 489 6.98 1.00 -14.18
CA TYR A 489 6.76 1.56 -15.52
C TYR A 489 6.50 3.08 -15.45
N ARG A 490 6.70 3.80 -16.56
CA ARG A 490 6.33 5.24 -16.60
C ARG A 490 4.89 5.45 -16.14
N GLY A 491 4.67 6.45 -15.30
CA GLY A 491 3.40 6.66 -14.58
C GLY A 491 3.48 6.25 -13.10
N SER A 492 4.47 5.43 -12.71
CA SER A 492 4.71 5.11 -11.29
C SER A 492 5.07 6.35 -10.50
N SER A 493 4.55 6.48 -9.27
CA SER A 493 4.83 7.58 -8.36
C SER A 493 5.97 7.25 -7.38
N GLY A 494 6.50 8.26 -6.68
CA GLY A 494 7.53 8.08 -5.64
C GLY A 494 8.96 7.88 -6.16
N LEU A 495 9.15 7.75 -7.47
CA LEU A 495 10.47 7.56 -8.10
C LEU A 495 10.95 8.78 -8.89
N GLY A 496 10.37 9.92 -8.62
CA GLY A 496 10.61 11.18 -9.30
C GLY A 496 9.43 11.61 -10.15
N ARG A 497 9.28 12.92 -10.30
CA ARG A 497 8.18 13.54 -11.05
C ARG A 497 8.25 13.22 -12.55
N GLU A 498 9.47 13.16 -13.12
CA GLU A 498 9.66 12.87 -14.54
C GLU A 498 9.16 11.49 -14.95
N LEU A 499 9.40 10.46 -14.13
CA LEU A 499 8.87 9.11 -14.38
C LEU A 499 7.33 9.12 -14.26
N TRP A 500 6.81 9.81 -13.28
CA TRP A 500 5.37 9.90 -13.04
C TRP A 500 4.63 10.53 -14.22
N ILE A 501 5.03 11.73 -14.66
CA ILE A 501 4.35 12.44 -15.74
C ILE A 501 4.55 11.80 -17.12
N ALA A 502 5.61 11.00 -17.30
CA ALA A 502 5.88 10.30 -18.55
C ALA A 502 4.81 9.24 -18.91
N GLY A 503 3.97 8.85 -17.95
CA GLY A 503 2.85 7.93 -18.18
C GLY A 503 1.57 8.62 -18.70
N ASP A 504 1.54 9.95 -18.77
CA ASP A 504 0.35 10.69 -19.20
C ASP A 504 -0.02 10.38 -20.63
N ARG A 505 -1.28 9.98 -20.83
CA ARG A 505 -1.84 9.62 -22.14
C ARG A 505 -1.15 8.44 -22.83
N GLU A 506 -0.38 7.65 -22.08
CA GLU A 506 0.40 6.52 -22.60
C GLU A 506 -0.17 5.15 -22.17
N TRP A 507 -1.42 5.12 -21.70
CA TRP A 507 -2.09 3.88 -21.32
C TRP A 507 -2.16 2.92 -22.49
N GLY A 508 -1.70 1.67 -22.33
CA GLY A 508 -1.64 0.66 -23.40
C GLY A 508 -0.65 0.96 -24.53
N GLN A 509 0.10 2.06 -24.43
CA GLN A 509 1.13 2.50 -25.37
C GLN A 509 2.52 2.36 -24.71
N LYS A 510 3.26 3.44 -24.49
CA LYS A 510 4.61 3.38 -23.90
C LYS A 510 4.64 2.79 -22.50
N MET A 511 3.57 2.93 -21.69
CA MET A 511 3.47 2.23 -20.42
C MET A 511 3.45 0.71 -20.57
N SER A 512 2.83 0.19 -21.65
CA SER A 512 2.89 -1.24 -21.99
C SER A 512 4.22 -1.60 -22.66
N ASP A 513 4.83 -0.69 -23.45
CA ASP A 513 6.17 -0.91 -24.01
C ASP A 513 7.19 -1.11 -22.90
N ASP A 514 7.11 -0.38 -21.80
CA ASP A 514 7.99 -0.57 -20.63
C ASP A 514 7.91 -2.01 -20.09
N ASN A 515 6.70 -2.57 -20.00
CA ASN A 515 6.49 -3.95 -19.57
C ASN A 515 7.07 -4.96 -20.58
N ASP A 516 6.83 -4.75 -21.88
CA ASP A 516 7.32 -5.61 -22.96
C ASP A 516 8.87 -5.59 -23.05
N ASP A 517 9.46 -4.41 -22.82
CA ASP A 517 10.93 -4.24 -22.78
C ASP A 517 11.53 -4.90 -21.54
N GLY A 518 10.79 -4.91 -20.42
CA GLY A 518 11.13 -5.69 -19.24
C GLY A 518 11.17 -7.20 -19.51
N ALA A 519 10.20 -7.72 -20.26
CA ALA A 519 10.20 -9.12 -20.71
C ALA A 519 11.43 -9.42 -21.59
N ALA A 520 11.75 -8.54 -22.54
CA ALA A 520 12.93 -8.68 -23.40
C ALA A 520 14.23 -8.63 -22.58
N TRP A 521 14.30 -7.75 -21.57
CA TRP A 521 15.43 -7.64 -20.67
C TRP A 521 15.64 -8.93 -19.86
N LEU A 522 14.57 -9.54 -19.30
CA LEU A 522 14.66 -10.82 -18.60
C LEU A 522 15.32 -11.89 -19.46
N VAL A 523 14.92 -12.00 -20.74
CA VAL A 523 15.52 -12.96 -21.68
C VAL A 523 16.99 -12.65 -21.93
N SER A 524 17.33 -11.37 -22.14
CA SER A 524 18.70 -10.96 -22.45
C SER A 524 19.68 -11.19 -21.29
N GLN A 525 19.17 -11.21 -20.05
CA GLN A 525 19.95 -11.45 -18.83
C GLN A 525 19.93 -12.92 -18.39
N GLY A 526 19.20 -13.80 -19.06
CA GLY A 526 19.07 -15.21 -18.69
C GLY A 526 18.12 -15.47 -17.51
N PHE A 527 17.30 -14.49 -17.13
CA PHE A 527 16.28 -14.62 -16.06
C PHE A 527 14.94 -15.15 -16.58
N ALA A 528 14.79 -15.35 -17.89
CA ALA A 528 13.60 -15.94 -18.48
C ALA A 528 13.91 -16.71 -19.76
N ALA A 529 13.25 -17.84 -19.97
CA ALA A 529 13.17 -18.49 -21.27
C ALA A 529 12.27 -17.67 -22.21
N ARG A 530 12.74 -17.44 -23.45
CA ARG A 530 12.11 -16.51 -24.42
C ARG A 530 10.63 -16.81 -24.73
N ASP A 531 10.27 -18.07 -24.77
CA ASP A 531 8.96 -18.60 -25.13
C ASP A 531 8.09 -18.96 -23.92
N ARG A 532 8.55 -18.62 -22.71
CA ARG A 532 7.89 -18.95 -21.45
C ARG A 532 7.75 -17.73 -20.55
N ILE A 533 7.06 -16.70 -21.06
CA ILE A 533 6.80 -15.46 -20.30
C ILE A 533 5.30 -15.18 -20.33
N ALA A 534 4.71 -14.92 -19.16
CA ALA A 534 3.34 -14.43 -19.01
C ALA A 534 3.32 -13.00 -18.48
N ILE A 535 2.18 -12.32 -18.64
CA ILE A 535 1.89 -11.08 -17.94
C ILE A 535 0.73 -11.31 -16.98
N PHE A 536 0.92 -10.91 -15.72
CA PHE A 536 -0.12 -10.95 -14.69
C PHE A 536 -0.18 -9.59 -13.97
N GLY A 537 -1.35 -9.01 -13.85
CA GLY A 537 -1.53 -7.80 -13.05
C GLY A 537 -2.95 -7.64 -12.54
N TYR A 538 -3.10 -6.73 -11.57
CA TYR A 538 -4.37 -6.40 -10.92
C TYR A 538 -4.70 -4.92 -11.06
N SER A 539 -5.98 -4.57 -11.21
CA SER A 539 -6.43 -3.17 -11.38
C SER A 539 -5.84 -2.55 -12.66
N TYR A 540 -5.01 -1.51 -12.55
CA TYR A 540 -4.25 -1.01 -13.70
C TYR A 540 -3.31 -2.09 -14.27
N GLY A 541 -2.65 -2.89 -13.43
CA GLY A 541 -1.88 -4.05 -13.91
C GLY A 541 -2.75 -5.04 -14.71
N GLY A 542 -4.02 -5.20 -14.32
CA GLY A 542 -5.03 -5.95 -15.07
C GLY A 542 -5.38 -5.31 -16.42
N PHE A 543 -5.43 -3.97 -16.48
CA PHE A 543 -5.51 -3.24 -17.74
C PHE A 543 -4.30 -3.56 -18.62
N ALA A 544 -3.07 -3.52 -18.07
CA ALA A 544 -1.84 -3.81 -18.81
C ALA A 544 -1.84 -5.23 -19.38
N ALA A 545 -2.32 -6.22 -18.61
CA ALA A 545 -2.48 -7.60 -19.06
C ALA A 545 -3.55 -7.75 -20.17
N ALA A 546 -4.69 -7.08 -20.03
CA ALA A 546 -5.73 -7.02 -21.07
C ALA A 546 -5.22 -6.32 -22.34
N ALA A 547 -4.44 -5.24 -22.18
CA ALA A 547 -3.80 -4.56 -23.30
C ALA A 547 -2.81 -5.47 -24.03
N ALA A 548 -1.98 -6.23 -23.31
CA ALA A 548 -1.04 -7.18 -23.88
C ALA A 548 -1.74 -8.25 -24.72
N THR A 549 -2.97 -8.64 -24.38
CA THR A 549 -3.77 -9.62 -25.12
C THR A 549 -4.11 -9.16 -26.55
N VAL A 550 -4.24 -7.85 -26.76
CA VAL A 550 -4.71 -7.26 -28.04
C VAL A 550 -3.63 -6.45 -28.75
N ARG A 551 -2.44 -6.28 -28.16
CA ARG A 551 -1.30 -5.62 -28.79
C ARG A 551 -0.64 -6.55 -29.83
N PRO A 552 -0.18 -6.03 -30.97
CA PRO A 552 0.58 -6.83 -31.93
C PRO A 552 1.95 -7.22 -31.35
N ASN A 553 2.43 -8.39 -31.75
CA ASN A 553 3.77 -8.91 -31.38
C ASN A 553 3.98 -8.97 -29.85
N SER A 554 2.95 -9.38 -29.11
CA SER A 554 3.04 -9.58 -27.66
C SER A 554 4.20 -10.54 -27.32
N PRO A 555 5.10 -10.20 -26.40
CA PRO A 555 6.17 -11.08 -25.96
C PRO A 555 5.68 -12.18 -25.02
N TYR A 556 4.40 -12.18 -24.68
CA TYR A 556 3.81 -13.04 -23.65
C TYR A 556 3.11 -14.25 -24.28
N GLN A 557 3.27 -15.40 -23.63
CA GLN A 557 2.58 -16.64 -23.97
C GLN A 557 1.10 -16.59 -23.56
N CYS A 558 0.79 -15.92 -22.44
CA CYS A 558 -0.57 -15.71 -21.95
C CYS A 558 -0.67 -14.49 -21.05
N ALA A 559 -1.90 -14.10 -20.68
CA ALA A 559 -2.18 -12.97 -19.81
C ALA A 559 -3.16 -13.35 -18.68
N ILE A 560 -2.94 -12.80 -17.49
CA ILE A 560 -3.87 -12.86 -16.36
C ILE A 560 -4.24 -11.43 -15.96
N ALA A 561 -5.52 -11.08 -16.09
CA ALA A 561 -6.05 -9.76 -15.83
C ALA A 561 -6.99 -9.79 -14.63
N GLY A 562 -6.48 -9.43 -13.44
CA GLY A 562 -7.26 -9.31 -12.22
C GLY A 562 -7.93 -7.92 -12.12
N ALA A 563 -9.24 -7.90 -11.89
CA ALA A 563 -10.04 -6.68 -11.75
C ALA A 563 -9.66 -5.57 -12.76
N PRO A 564 -9.58 -5.88 -14.08
CA PRO A 564 -9.04 -4.98 -15.07
C PRO A 564 -9.97 -3.83 -15.39
N VAL A 565 -9.41 -2.68 -15.77
CA VAL A 565 -10.09 -1.65 -16.55
C VAL A 565 -9.89 -1.99 -18.02
N THR A 566 -10.92 -2.36 -18.78
CA THR A 566 -10.77 -2.76 -20.19
C THR A 566 -11.40 -1.77 -21.16
N ASP A 567 -12.29 -0.90 -20.69
CA ASP A 567 -13.01 0.10 -21.47
C ASP A 567 -12.74 1.49 -20.86
N LEU A 568 -11.81 2.23 -21.45
CA LEU A 568 -11.43 3.56 -20.97
C LEU A 568 -12.56 4.59 -21.10
N ALA A 569 -13.46 4.41 -22.06
CA ALA A 569 -14.60 5.29 -22.26
C ALA A 569 -15.64 5.17 -21.14
N ARG A 570 -15.69 4.01 -20.48
CA ARG A 570 -16.58 3.73 -19.35
C ARG A 570 -15.90 3.89 -17.97
N LEU A 571 -14.64 4.29 -17.95
CA LEU A 571 -13.95 4.62 -16.72
C LEU A 571 -14.58 5.86 -16.10
N GLY A 572 -15.33 5.69 -15.03
CA GLY A 572 -15.99 6.79 -14.33
C GLY A 572 -14.99 7.77 -13.72
N THR A 573 -15.40 9.03 -13.58
CA THR A 573 -14.59 10.08 -12.94
C THR A 573 -14.45 9.90 -11.42
N SER A 574 -15.13 8.93 -10.86
CA SER A 574 -15.28 8.70 -9.40
C SER A 574 -14.52 7.48 -8.87
N TRP A 575 -13.62 6.89 -9.63
CA TRP A 575 -12.81 5.76 -9.18
C TRP A 575 -11.73 6.13 -8.13
N SER A 576 -11.57 7.41 -7.82
CA SER A 576 -10.74 7.91 -6.74
C SER A 576 -11.52 8.86 -5.84
N ASP A 577 -11.34 8.73 -4.52
CA ASP A 577 -11.92 9.65 -3.53
C ASP A 577 -11.21 11.01 -3.53
N ASN A 578 -9.98 11.05 -4.05
CA ASN A 578 -9.21 12.29 -4.14
C ASN A 578 -9.70 13.14 -5.32
N ARG A 579 -10.23 14.35 -5.03
CA ARG A 579 -10.73 15.28 -6.03
C ARG A 579 -9.66 15.68 -7.06
N LEU A 580 -8.43 15.95 -6.63
CA LEU A 580 -7.32 16.29 -7.51
C LEU A 580 -7.01 15.17 -8.47
N GLN A 581 -6.97 13.95 -7.94
CA GLN A 581 -6.76 12.77 -8.75
C GLN A 581 -7.86 12.58 -9.79
N ARG A 582 -9.15 12.82 -9.46
CA ARG A 582 -10.24 12.78 -10.43
C ARG A 582 -10.09 13.81 -11.55
N ILE A 583 -9.64 15.02 -11.22
CA ILE A 583 -9.38 16.07 -12.23
C ILE A 583 -8.22 15.65 -13.14
N LEU A 584 -7.13 15.16 -12.58
CA LEU A 584 -5.97 14.66 -13.32
C LEU A 584 -6.33 13.49 -14.23
N GLN A 585 -7.17 12.56 -13.79
CA GLN A 585 -7.63 11.42 -14.58
C GLN A 585 -8.18 11.82 -15.93
N GLY A 586 -9.08 12.80 -15.98
CA GLY A 586 -9.69 13.29 -17.22
C GLY A 586 -8.65 13.83 -18.22
N GLN A 587 -7.48 14.23 -17.75
CA GLN A 587 -6.40 14.76 -18.58
C GLN A 587 -5.37 13.70 -18.97
N THR A 588 -5.13 12.70 -18.13
CA THR A 588 -3.99 11.79 -18.20
C THR A 588 -4.37 10.38 -18.64
N VAL A 589 -5.60 9.92 -18.36
CA VAL A 589 -6.06 8.57 -18.72
C VAL A 589 -6.54 8.56 -20.18
N LYS A 590 -5.60 8.39 -21.07
CA LYS A 590 -5.82 8.26 -22.53
C LYS A 590 -4.81 7.27 -23.09
N GLY A 591 -5.14 6.70 -24.25
CA GLY A 591 -4.22 5.79 -24.93
C GLY A 591 -4.98 4.71 -25.70
N MET A 592 -4.41 3.52 -25.77
CA MET A 592 -5.01 2.36 -26.41
C MET A 592 -6.05 1.73 -25.48
N ASP A 593 -7.25 1.63 -25.96
CA ASP A 593 -8.38 1.02 -25.26
C ASP A 593 -8.46 -0.48 -25.60
N PRO A 594 -8.24 -1.40 -24.66
CA PRO A 594 -8.29 -2.84 -24.95
C PRO A 594 -9.61 -3.29 -25.57
N MET A 595 -10.73 -2.75 -25.08
CA MET A 595 -12.06 -3.12 -25.55
C MET A 595 -12.30 -2.76 -27.01
N ARG A 596 -11.69 -1.68 -27.51
CA ARG A 596 -11.78 -1.25 -28.91
C ARG A 596 -10.85 -2.03 -29.85
N ASN A 597 -9.91 -2.80 -29.30
CA ASN A 597 -8.90 -3.54 -30.04
C ASN A 597 -9.06 -5.06 -29.94
N THR A 598 -10.19 -5.55 -29.45
CA THR A 598 -10.45 -6.98 -29.24
C THR A 598 -10.36 -7.82 -30.51
N ALA A 599 -10.49 -7.20 -31.71
CA ALA A 599 -10.29 -7.89 -32.98
C ALA A 599 -8.86 -8.44 -33.16
N SER A 600 -7.88 -7.83 -32.48
CA SER A 600 -6.45 -8.18 -32.52
C SER A 600 -6.02 -9.13 -31.41
N ALA A 601 -6.95 -9.70 -30.64
CA ALA A 601 -6.61 -10.64 -29.58
C ALA A 601 -5.81 -11.83 -30.13
N ASN A 602 -4.65 -12.13 -29.50
CA ASN A 602 -3.67 -13.07 -30.06
C ASN A 602 -3.03 -14.02 -29.02
N ILE A 603 -3.27 -13.86 -27.73
CA ILE A 603 -2.77 -14.76 -26.67
C ILE A 603 -3.90 -15.20 -25.74
N PRO A 604 -3.81 -16.39 -25.10
CA PRO A 604 -4.74 -16.84 -24.08
C PRO A 604 -4.86 -15.85 -22.93
N VAL A 605 -6.07 -15.67 -22.36
CA VAL A 605 -6.31 -14.75 -21.26
C VAL A 605 -7.25 -15.31 -20.19
N MET A 606 -6.88 -15.11 -18.93
CA MET A 606 -7.79 -15.30 -17.80
C MET A 606 -8.12 -13.93 -17.18
N LEU A 607 -9.43 -13.73 -16.96
CA LEU A 607 -9.91 -12.55 -16.24
C LEU A 607 -10.60 -13.00 -14.95
N PHE A 608 -10.35 -12.28 -13.87
CA PHE A 608 -11.09 -12.46 -12.62
C PHE A 608 -11.40 -11.12 -11.96
N VAL A 609 -12.51 -11.03 -11.25
CA VAL A 609 -12.94 -9.80 -10.56
C VAL A 609 -13.92 -10.15 -9.45
N GLY A 610 -13.96 -9.36 -8.40
CA GLY A 610 -14.95 -9.50 -7.34
C GLY A 610 -16.34 -8.95 -7.71
N ASP A 611 -17.40 -9.59 -7.25
CA ASP A 611 -18.78 -9.12 -7.48
C ASP A 611 -19.14 -7.87 -6.66
N ARG A 612 -18.30 -7.50 -5.67
CA ARG A 612 -18.39 -6.26 -4.88
C ARG A 612 -17.35 -5.23 -5.26
N ASP A 613 -16.67 -5.42 -6.40
CA ASP A 613 -15.71 -4.44 -6.89
C ASP A 613 -16.44 -3.25 -7.52
N VAL A 614 -16.49 -2.15 -6.79
CA VAL A 614 -17.11 -0.90 -7.26
C VAL A 614 -16.10 0.03 -7.95
N ARG A 615 -14.80 -0.25 -7.82
CA ARG A 615 -13.73 0.54 -8.43
C ARG A 615 -13.50 0.15 -9.89
N THR A 616 -13.40 -1.16 -10.14
CA THR A 616 -13.37 -1.76 -11.48
C THR A 616 -14.49 -2.78 -11.60
N PRO A 617 -15.72 -2.34 -11.81
CA PRO A 617 -16.89 -3.23 -11.80
C PRO A 617 -16.79 -4.35 -12.81
N SER A 618 -17.41 -5.47 -12.50
CA SER A 618 -17.30 -6.73 -13.25
C SER A 618 -17.61 -6.64 -14.73
N PHE A 619 -18.37 -5.63 -15.16
CA PHE A 619 -18.67 -5.42 -16.59
C PHE A 619 -17.43 -5.15 -17.44
N HIS A 620 -16.34 -4.62 -16.86
CA HIS A 620 -15.08 -4.46 -17.59
C HIS A 620 -14.49 -5.83 -17.96
N ALA A 621 -14.32 -6.71 -16.98
CA ALA A 621 -13.78 -8.05 -17.20
C ALA A 621 -14.72 -8.91 -18.05
N GLN A 622 -16.02 -8.94 -17.72
CA GLN A 622 -17.03 -9.70 -18.45
C GLN A 622 -17.15 -9.25 -19.91
N GLY A 623 -17.24 -7.94 -20.16
CA GLY A 623 -17.37 -7.40 -21.50
C GLY A 623 -16.16 -7.73 -22.38
N PHE A 624 -14.96 -7.63 -21.82
CA PHE A 624 -13.74 -8.00 -22.55
C PHE A 624 -13.68 -9.51 -22.84
N TYR A 625 -14.00 -10.35 -21.85
CA TYR A 625 -14.12 -11.80 -22.04
C TYR A 625 -15.08 -12.14 -23.19
N ASP A 626 -16.29 -11.56 -23.17
CA ASP A 626 -17.29 -11.82 -24.20
C ASP A 626 -16.82 -11.42 -25.61
N ALA A 627 -16.00 -10.38 -25.71
CA ALA A 627 -15.48 -9.89 -26.97
C ALA A 627 -14.30 -10.71 -27.52
N VAL A 628 -13.53 -11.42 -26.65
CA VAL A 628 -12.32 -12.16 -27.05
C VAL A 628 -12.47 -13.69 -27.04
N LYS A 629 -13.44 -14.27 -26.31
CA LYS A 629 -13.61 -15.72 -26.12
C LYS A 629 -13.78 -16.56 -27.40
N GLY A 630 -14.20 -15.92 -28.48
CA GLY A 630 -14.29 -16.56 -29.81
C GLY A 630 -13.04 -16.44 -30.68
N LYS A 631 -11.98 -15.78 -30.18
CA LYS A 631 -10.75 -15.48 -30.91
C LYS A 631 -9.52 -16.14 -30.30
N VAL A 632 -9.45 -16.15 -28.97
CA VAL A 632 -8.39 -16.78 -28.19
C VAL A 632 -8.99 -17.61 -27.06
N PRO A 633 -8.26 -18.61 -26.53
CA PRO A 633 -8.66 -19.27 -25.29
C PRO A 633 -8.84 -18.22 -24.18
N ALA A 634 -10.03 -18.13 -23.61
CA ALA A 634 -10.34 -17.13 -22.59
C ALA A 634 -11.11 -17.75 -21.44
N LYS A 635 -10.81 -17.31 -20.20
CA LYS A 635 -11.52 -17.69 -18.98
C LYS A 635 -11.97 -16.45 -18.23
N PHE A 636 -13.12 -16.55 -17.58
CA PHE A 636 -13.65 -15.48 -16.72
C PHE A 636 -14.14 -16.07 -15.41
N HIS A 637 -13.75 -15.42 -14.30
CA HIS A 637 -14.15 -15.80 -12.97
C HIS A 637 -14.68 -14.60 -12.18
N LEU A 638 -15.88 -14.74 -11.63
CA LEU A 638 -16.50 -13.76 -10.77
C LEU A 638 -16.41 -14.28 -9.32
N ILE A 639 -15.58 -13.62 -8.50
CA ILE A 639 -15.31 -14.05 -7.12
C ILE A 639 -16.37 -13.47 -6.19
N ALA A 640 -17.06 -14.36 -5.49
CA ALA A 640 -18.16 -13.98 -4.60
C ALA A 640 -17.67 -13.13 -3.42
N ASP A 641 -18.40 -12.04 -3.13
CA ASP A 641 -18.16 -11.09 -2.04
C ASP A 641 -16.79 -10.43 -2.01
N GLN A 642 -16.00 -10.49 -3.09
CA GLN A 642 -14.70 -9.87 -3.17
C GLN A 642 -14.84 -8.39 -3.57
N GLN A 643 -14.20 -7.51 -2.80
CA GLN A 643 -14.03 -6.09 -3.12
C GLN A 643 -12.70 -5.85 -3.86
N HIS A 644 -12.52 -4.62 -4.37
CA HIS A 644 -11.31 -4.24 -5.12
C HIS A 644 -10.03 -4.38 -4.29
N SER A 645 -10.01 -3.80 -3.11
CA SER A 645 -8.82 -3.72 -2.26
C SER A 645 -8.78 -4.82 -1.20
N MET A 646 -7.58 -5.29 -0.88
CA MET A 646 -7.36 -6.13 0.30
C MET A 646 -7.66 -5.37 1.61
N PRO A 647 -7.91 -6.07 2.72
CA PRO A 647 -7.83 -7.52 2.90
C PRO A 647 -9.04 -8.26 2.33
N TRP A 648 -8.78 -9.37 1.65
CA TRP A 648 -9.81 -10.32 1.24
C TRP A 648 -10.04 -11.38 2.31
N TYR A 649 -11.16 -12.09 2.24
CA TYR A 649 -11.38 -13.26 3.10
C TYR A 649 -10.49 -14.43 2.68
N PRO A 650 -10.10 -15.33 3.60
CA PRO A 650 -9.26 -16.48 3.28
C PRO A 650 -9.79 -17.32 2.11
N ARG A 651 -11.11 -17.53 2.02
CA ARG A 651 -11.73 -18.26 0.90
C ARG A 651 -11.48 -17.60 -0.47
N GLN A 652 -11.57 -16.26 -0.53
CA GLN A 652 -11.34 -15.50 -1.75
C GLN A 652 -9.86 -15.54 -2.16
N GLN A 653 -8.98 -15.44 -1.17
CA GLN A 653 -7.54 -15.55 -1.38
C GLN A 653 -7.18 -16.92 -1.92
N ARG A 654 -7.70 -18.02 -1.32
CA ARG A 654 -7.51 -19.40 -1.81
C ARG A 654 -7.99 -19.55 -3.25
N GLU A 655 -9.21 -19.08 -3.54
CA GLU A 655 -9.79 -19.16 -4.88
C GLU A 655 -8.92 -18.42 -5.89
N THR A 656 -8.56 -17.18 -5.62
CA THR A 656 -7.74 -16.35 -6.51
C THR A 656 -6.37 -16.97 -6.78
N LEU A 657 -5.65 -17.41 -5.73
CA LEU A 657 -4.35 -18.05 -5.88
C LEU A 657 -4.44 -19.37 -6.66
N GLY A 658 -5.48 -20.16 -6.39
CA GLY A 658 -5.73 -21.41 -7.10
C GLY A 658 -6.04 -21.19 -8.60
N LEU A 659 -6.81 -20.16 -8.94
CA LEU A 659 -7.09 -19.79 -10.34
C LEU A 659 -5.80 -19.38 -11.08
N ILE A 660 -4.95 -18.56 -10.46
CA ILE A 660 -3.67 -18.12 -11.03
C ILE A 660 -2.78 -19.35 -11.30
N GLU A 661 -2.57 -20.20 -10.30
CA GLU A 661 -1.75 -21.41 -10.43
C GLU A 661 -2.29 -22.35 -11.51
N SER A 662 -3.59 -22.63 -11.50
CA SER A 662 -4.23 -23.53 -12.46
C SER A 662 -4.12 -23.01 -13.89
N PHE A 663 -4.34 -21.72 -14.11
CA PHE A 663 -4.26 -21.12 -15.44
C PHE A 663 -2.83 -21.17 -15.99
N LEU A 664 -1.84 -20.78 -15.20
CA LEU A 664 -0.43 -20.82 -15.61
C LEU A 664 0.00 -22.26 -15.97
N LYS A 665 -0.44 -23.24 -15.20
CA LYS A 665 -0.06 -24.64 -15.40
C LYS A 665 -0.75 -25.30 -16.60
N ASN A 666 -2.03 -24.98 -16.85
CA ASN A 666 -2.86 -25.77 -17.75
C ASN A 666 -3.33 -25.01 -19.00
N ASP A 667 -3.45 -23.68 -18.93
CA ASP A 667 -4.15 -22.88 -19.95
C ASP A 667 -3.30 -21.76 -20.56
N CYS A 668 -2.05 -21.62 -20.12
CA CYS A 668 -1.09 -20.64 -20.64
C CYS A 668 -0.39 -21.16 -21.90
N GLY A 669 -1.16 -21.61 -22.89
CA GLY A 669 -0.66 -22.21 -24.13
C GLY A 669 -0.32 -23.70 -23.98
N PRO A 670 0.20 -24.35 -25.06
CA PRO A 670 0.54 -25.75 -25.06
C PRO A 670 1.60 -26.09 -24.00
N GLY A 671 1.26 -26.98 -23.06
CA GLY A 671 2.16 -27.42 -22.00
C GLY A 671 2.25 -26.50 -20.80
N GLY A 672 1.44 -25.44 -20.72
CA GLY A 672 1.49 -24.45 -19.65
C GLY A 672 2.70 -23.51 -19.74
N LEU A 673 2.85 -22.66 -18.72
CA LEU A 673 3.99 -21.73 -18.64
C LEU A 673 5.22 -22.39 -18.04
#